data_db95d16ced3b020d3174bd94bebefaf9
#
_entry.id   db95d16ced3b020d3174bd94bebefaf9
#
_cell.length_a   1.000
_cell.length_b   1.000
_cell.length_c   1.000
_cell.angle_alpha   90.00
_cell.angle_beta   90.00
_cell.angle_gamma   90.00
#
_symmetry.space_group_name_H-M   'P 1'
#
loop_
_entity.id
_entity.type
_entity.pdbx_description
1 polymer ?
#
loop_
_entity_poly.entity_id
_entity_poly.type
_entity_poly.pdbx_seq_one_letter_code
_entity_poly.pdbx_strand_id
1 'polypeptide(L)'
;MVNDKGQGMTDAGAAGMSGSGHDEGAEGMQTEQPRRVEPLHFPLWGSRLIEASAGTGKTYTIAALYLRLVLGHGERGTASLDTAYPLDVDMGFLEGAKPPQEATAFREALTPPKILVVTFTEAATLELRDRIRARLAEAAAFFRASAEAVEAGAGLDVMVPGSVPDQDLVGGCSAPDVASAGEDLAVLPKADPFLQGLRDAYPASQWSERAHTLQLAAEWMDESAISTIHGWCNRMLREHAFDSRGLFNQTLSTDTSELLAEACRDYWRNFCQGLPLEAARVLQGWWADPDALQKEVQSLLSDLDALSGEGRSPAEAIGEAQQQRREQLQALKAPWREGWIEELGGMLDAGREKPAASRKGKGKGGAEPVSEARREQAFPIGWLNGSKVKANNQTQWLQLLRDWVDDTDMAKPGMSETAMNRMTPDGLRDAFGKDVDARDPALVAMLEHPALAAMAALPGKLAALPDGRQATLLHAARWIEARYRRARDQRSEMSFDDLLRQLAQALATEGGERLAERIRTQFPVAMIDEFQDTDPVQYSIFDRVYRVEKNCEDQALILIGDPKQAIYAFRGADIHTYLRAREATRGRHYTLDTNFRSSKAMVGAVNHVFEVAEQRPGGAFRFGAVSDDGHGAGAAASLPFLAVKAQGRKEIWQDTKYPGGAAPALVAWTMPEDAGNRLNAKTGHVSKGAYTAHYAEVTAREIARLLQAGAEGQAGFASPVHPDEQPVHAGEGDSRSISGVRPADIAVLVNSGREADAVRKALRAQGIRSVYLSEDESVYASPVVPALLRWLQAAAEPASGRLLRAALGTALCGLDALQLERLVHDELHWEDRVAQFQRYREIWRSQGVLPIVRHMLQDFGVVPRLLAQGGERQLTDLLHLSELLQQAS
;
A
#
# COMPACT_ATOMS: atom_id res chain seq x y z
N MET A 1 -5.17 16.96 43.67
CA MET A 1 -4.75 17.25 45.06
C MET A 1 -3.24 17.11 45.07
N VAL A 2 -2.47 18.19 44.96
CA VAL A 2 -1.94 19.00 46.07
C VAL A 2 -0.80 18.23 46.73
N ASN A 3 0.42 18.63 46.83
CA ASN A 3 1.23 19.82 46.93
C ASN A 3 2.68 19.34 46.96
N ASP A 4 3.60 19.97 46.45
CA ASP A 4 4.26 21.30 46.63
C ASP A 4 5.50 21.24 47.57
N LYS A 5 6.53 22.01 47.15
CA LYS A 5 7.70 22.56 47.84
C LYS A 5 8.94 21.67 48.01
N GLY A 6 10.14 22.14 47.76
CA GLY A 6 10.68 23.45 47.45
C GLY A 6 12.18 23.49 47.68
N GLN A 7 12.80 24.35 46.94
CA GLN A 7 13.92 25.25 47.26
C GLN A 7 15.21 24.76 47.95
N GLY A 8 16.31 25.23 47.36
CA GLY A 8 17.43 25.87 48.03
C GLY A 8 18.79 25.48 47.43
N MET A 9 19.35 26.35 46.57
CA MET A 9 20.54 27.22 46.82
C MET A 9 21.70 26.59 47.62
N THR A 10 22.92 26.55 47.05
CA THR A 10 23.96 27.57 46.92
C THR A 10 25.21 26.94 46.36
N ASP A 11 25.79 27.48 45.34
CA ASP A 11 27.00 28.32 45.20
C ASP A 11 28.37 27.81 45.69
N ALA A 12 29.38 28.18 44.87
CA ALA A 12 30.82 28.25 45.06
C ALA A 12 31.62 26.96 44.73
N GLY A 13 32.61 26.95 43.88
CA GLY A 13 33.54 27.93 43.33
C GLY A 13 34.78 27.24 42.83
N ALA A 14 35.20 27.68 41.69
CA ALA A 14 36.54 27.97 41.22
C ALA A 14 37.66 26.90 41.09
N ALA A 15 38.31 27.03 39.91
CA ALA A 15 39.69 26.80 39.55
C ALA A 15 40.10 25.41 39.09
N GLY A 16 40.21 25.14 37.75
CA GLY A 16 41.44 25.46 37.01
C GLY A 16 42.35 24.27 36.90
N MET A 17 42.45 23.71 35.72
CA MET A 17 43.75 23.40 35.07
C MET A 17 43.56 22.82 33.67
N SER A 18 44.29 23.39 32.75
CA SER A 18 44.54 23.10 31.38
C SER A 18 44.91 21.63 31.10
N GLY A 19 44.33 21.07 30.07
CA GLY A 19 44.77 19.84 29.43
C GLY A 19 44.24 19.82 28.00
N SER A 20 45.10 20.17 27.05
CA SER A 20 44.90 20.05 25.59
C SER A 20 44.75 18.59 25.20
N GLY A 21 43.59 18.22 24.70
CA GLY A 21 43.35 16.99 24.02
C GLY A 21 42.49 17.32 22.81
N HIS A 22 43.05 17.12 21.64
CA HIS A 22 42.37 17.22 20.37
C HIS A 22 41.16 16.26 20.35
N ASP A 23 39.99 16.83 20.29
CA ASP A 23 38.75 16.11 19.94
C ASP A 23 38.35 16.60 18.55
N GLU A 24 38.94 15.95 17.52
CA GLU A 24 38.47 16.04 16.16
C GLU A 24 37.35 15.04 15.99
N GLY A 25 36.14 15.52 15.64
CA GLY A 25 35.18 14.67 14.97
C GLY A 25 33.83 14.45 15.65
N ALA A 26 33.07 15.50 15.86
CA ALA A 26 31.62 15.44 15.92
C ALA A 26 31.02 16.75 15.37
N GLU A 27 31.28 17.04 14.10
CA GLU A 27 30.42 17.95 13.35
C GLU A 27 29.05 17.31 13.23
N GLY A 28 28.08 17.84 13.98
CA GLY A 28 26.69 17.45 13.91
C GLY A 28 26.20 17.57 12.47
N MET A 29 25.78 16.47 11.89
CA MET A 29 25.09 16.37 10.60
C MET A 29 23.84 17.25 10.67
N GLN A 30 23.96 18.53 10.28
CA GLN A 30 22.81 19.37 10.03
C GLN A 30 22.05 18.75 8.86
N THR A 31 20.83 18.28 9.11
CA THR A 31 19.91 17.86 8.06
C THR A 31 19.62 19.06 7.20
N GLU A 32 20.18 19.08 6.00
CA GLU A 32 20.01 20.15 5.02
C GLU A 32 18.52 20.24 4.65
N GLN A 33 17.88 21.40 4.94
CA GLN A 33 16.49 21.60 4.59
C GLN A 33 16.34 21.71 3.08
N PRO A 34 15.36 21.03 2.45
CA PRO A 34 15.15 21.11 1.02
C PRO A 34 14.79 22.55 0.60
N ARG A 35 15.29 22.98 -0.55
CA ARG A 35 15.00 24.30 -1.13
C ARG A 35 13.58 24.32 -1.66
N ARG A 36 12.89 25.47 -1.61
CA ARG A 36 11.58 25.63 -2.24
C ARG A 36 11.70 25.58 -3.76
N VAL A 37 10.78 24.88 -4.44
CA VAL A 37 10.68 24.92 -5.91
C VAL A 37 10.11 26.26 -6.34
N GLU A 38 10.90 26.99 -7.13
CA GLU A 38 10.45 28.17 -7.91
C GLU A 38 10.53 27.80 -9.40
N PRO A 39 9.41 27.55 -10.07
CA PRO A 39 9.44 26.99 -11.43
C PRO A 39 10.25 27.81 -12.44
N LEU A 40 10.32 29.13 -12.32
CA LEU A 40 11.13 30.00 -13.18
C LEU A 40 12.63 29.86 -12.97
N HIS A 41 13.06 29.51 -11.76
CA HIS A 41 14.47 29.50 -11.36
C HIS A 41 14.97 28.09 -11.02
N PHE A 42 14.13 27.07 -11.20
CA PHE A 42 14.53 25.68 -10.96
C PHE A 42 15.58 25.24 -11.99
N PRO A 43 16.73 24.64 -11.55
CA PRO A 43 17.75 24.16 -12.47
C PRO A 43 17.25 22.96 -13.28
N LEU A 44 17.34 23.07 -14.62
CA LEU A 44 16.84 22.07 -15.59
C LEU A 44 17.91 21.09 -16.07
N TRP A 45 19.00 20.95 -15.34
CA TRP A 45 20.12 20.05 -15.65
C TRP A 45 20.51 19.22 -14.43
N GLY A 46 21.24 18.14 -14.64
CA GLY A 46 21.71 17.25 -13.57
C GLY A 46 20.58 16.44 -12.95
N SER A 47 20.87 15.81 -11.82
CA SER A 47 19.90 14.96 -11.11
C SER A 47 19.35 15.70 -9.89
N ARG A 48 18.03 15.80 -9.79
CA ARG A 48 17.34 16.56 -8.73
C ARG A 48 16.14 15.79 -8.20
N LEU A 49 15.83 15.96 -6.91
CA LEU A 49 14.68 15.38 -6.26
C LEU A 49 13.73 16.49 -5.80
N ILE A 50 12.47 16.42 -6.21
CA ILE A 50 11.38 17.28 -5.75
C ILE A 50 10.47 16.47 -4.82
N GLU A 51 10.52 16.78 -3.54
CA GLU A 51 9.60 16.25 -2.55
C GLU A 51 8.33 17.09 -2.54
N ALA A 52 7.24 16.51 -3.01
CA ALA A 52 6.00 17.22 -3.28
C ALA A 52 4.81 16.52 -2.60
N SER A 53 4.33 17.07 -1.51
CA SER A 53 3.15 16.53 -0.81
C SER A 53 1.89 16.55 -1.68
N ALA A 54 0.86 15.80 -1.28
CA ALA A 54 -0.42 15.77 -1.99
C ALA A 54 -1.02 17.17 -2.14
N GLY A 55 -1.50 17.49 -3.36
CA GLY A 55 -2.18 18.77 -3.62
C GLY A 55 -1.28 19.99 -3.67
N THR A 56 0.07 19.83 -3.74
CA THR A 56 1.01 20.96 -3.81
C THR A 56 1.35 21.39 -5.22
N GLY A 57 0.67 20.85 -6.26
CA GLY A 57 0.84 21.29 -7.63
C GLY A 57 1.94 20.55 -8.40
N LYS A 58 2.21 19.26 -8.13
CA LYS A 58 3.15 18.42 -8.90
C LYS A 58 2.96 18.58 -10.41
N THR A 59 1.75 18.30 -10.91
CA THR A 59 1.42 18.37 -12.34
C THR A 59 1.61 19.77 -12.93
N TYR A 60 1.27 20.81 -12.18
CA TYR A 60 1.53 22.20 -12.58
C TYR A 60 3.04 22.46 -12.71
N THR A 61 3.82 22.00 -11.75
CA THR A 61 5.28 22.14 -11.77
C THR A 61 5.89 21.41 -12.96
N ILE A 62 5.49 20.16 -13.24
CA ILE A 62 5.94 19.42 -14.43
C ILE A 62 5.65 20.19 -15.70
N ALA A 63 4.42 20.69 -15.87
CA ALA A 63 4.03 21.47 -17.04
C ALA A 63 4.83 22.79 -17.17
N ALA A 64 5.09 23.48 -16.04
CA ALA A 64 5.90 24.69 -16.03
C ALA A 64 7.37 24.43 -16.43
N LEU A 65 7.97 23.36 -15.90
CA LEU A 65 9.33 22.96 -16.27
C LEU A 65 9.39 22.53 -17.75
N TYR A 66 8.34 21.84 -18.24
CA TYR A 66 8.23 21.44 -19.65
C TYR A 66 8.19 22.64 -20.60
N LEU A 67 7.41 23.68 -20.26
CA LEU A 67 7.39 24.93 -21.01
C LEU A 67 8.78 25.56 -21.10
N ARG A 68 9.49 25.61 -19.99
CA ARG A 68 10.86 26.16 -19.94
C ARG A 68 11.83 25.38 -20.84
N LEU A 69 11.73 24.05 -20.83
CA LEU A 69 12.55 23.18 -21.69
C LEU A 69 12.25 23.41 -23.17
N VAL A 70 10.98 23.57 -23.55
CA VAL A 70 10.58 23.86 -24.93
C VAL A 70 11.11 25.22 -25.40
N LEU A 71 11.08 26.24 -24.55
CA LEU A 71 11.57 27.59 -24.86
C LEU A 71 13.09 27.76 -24.74
N GLY A 72 13.79 26.79 -24.11
CA GLY A 72 15.19 26.97 -23.72
C GLY A 72 15.37 28.10 -22.71
N HIS A 73 14.39 28.30 -21.82
CA HIS A 73 14.37 29.41 -20.86
C HIS A 73 15.31 29.15 -19.69
N GLY A 74 16.06 30.15 -19.32
CA GLY A 74 16.92 30.23 -18.12
C GLY A 74 18.25 30.90 -18.49
N GLU A 75 18.84 31.65 -17.56
CA GLU A 75 20.16 32.25 -17.80
C GLU A 75 21.21 31.14 -17.86
N ARG A 76 21.84 30.97 -19.00
CA ARG A 76 23.21 30.47 -18.99
C ARG A 76 24.01 31.56 -18.31
N GLY A 77 24.47 31.30 -17.08
CA GLY A 77 25.44 32.19 -16.47
C GLY A 77 26.50 32.49 -17.54
N THR A 78 26.70 33.73 -17.82
CA THR A 78 27.81 34.24 -18.64
C THR A 78 29.17 34.05 -17.91
N ALA A 79 29.32 32.97 -17.17
CA ALA A 79 30.63 32.47 -16.79
C ALA A 79 31.22 31.87 -18.05
N SER A 80 31.98 32.69 -18.78
CA SER A 80 32.85 32.25 -19.84
C SER A 80 33.49 30.90 -19.43
N LEU A 81 33.36 29.91 -20.29
CA LEU A 81 33.99 28.60 -20.21
C LEU A 81 35.54 28.66 -20.20
N ASP A 82 36.12 29.88 -20.16
CA ASP A 82 37.56 30.13 -20.21
C ASP A 82 38.23 30.42 -18.84
N THR A 83 37.49 30.36 -17.74
CA THR A 83 38.11 30.40 -16.43
C THR A 83 38.00 29.04 -15.75
N ALA A 84 38.88 28.11 -16.16
CA ALA A 84 39.31 27.02 -15.28
C ALA A 84 39.84 27.65 -13.98
N TYR A 85 39.06 27.63 -12.93
CA TYR A 85 39.57 27.96 -11.59
C TYR A 85 40.59 26.89 -11.21
N PRO A 86 41.84 27.28 -10.86
CA PRO A 86 42.78 26.36 -10.28
C PRO A 86 42.23 25.93 -8.90
N LEU A 87 42.28 24.64 -8.65
CA LEU A 87 41.79 23.97 -7.44
C LEU A 87 42.65 24.28 -6.15
N ASP A 88 43.45 25.31 -6.12
CA ASP A 88 44.32 25.66 -4.99
C ASP A 88 44.33 27.17 -4.73
N VAL A 89 43.24 27.74 -4.27
CA VAL A 89 43.28 29.04 -3.58
C VAL A 89 42.34 28.97 -2.39
N ASP A 90 42.95 28.99 -1.22
CA ASP A 90 42.30 29.23 0.05
C ASP A 90 41.60 30.61 0.04
N MET A 91 40.34 30.65 -0.36
CA MET A 91 39.52 31.87 -0.40
C MET A 91 38.94 32.11 0.97
N GLY A 92 39.66 32.88 1.80
CA GLY A 92 39.09 33.50 2.97
C GLY A 92 37.74 34.14 2.63
N PHE A 93 36.70 33.71 3.30
CA PHE A 93 35.34 34.21 3.13
C PHE A 93 35.31 35.73 3.34
N LEU A 94 35.08 36.47 2.26
CA LEU A 94 34.64 37.86 2.34
C LEU A 94 33.15 37.84 2.74
N GLU A 95 32.86 38.22 3.98
CA GLU A 95 31.49 38.44 4.47
C GLU A 95 30.75 39.39 3.51
N GLY A 96 29.72 38.85 2.79
CA GLY A 96 28.84 39.66 1.92
C GLY A 96 28.80 39.26 0.45
N ALA A 97 29.62 38.32 -0.03
CA ALA A 97 29.48 37.80 -1.40
C ALA A 97 28.29 36.85 -1.48
N LYS A 98 27.26 37.19 -2.30
CA LYS A 98 26.20 36.23 -2.68
C LYS A 98 26.87 35.04 -3.38
N PRO A 99 26.48 33.79 -3.05
CA PRO A 99 26.96 32.63 -3.79
C PRO A 99 26.66 32.80 -5.27
N PRO A 100 27.53 32.33 -6.17
CA PRO A 100 27.30 32.42 -7.61
C PRO A 100 25.94 31.78 -7.93
N GLN A 101 25.12 32.48 -8.70
CA GLN A 101 23.79 32.03 -9.06
C GLN A 101 23.92 30.79 -9.97
N GLU A 102 23.39 29.66 -9.54
CA GLU A 102 23.43 28.40 -10.28
C GLU A 102 22.69 28.58 -11.61
N ALA A 103 23.26 28.10 -12.74
CA ALA A 103 22.60 28.12 -14.02
C ALA A 103 21.26 27.37 -13.97
N THR A 104 20.19 27.98 -14.44
CA THR A 104 18.84 27.41 -14.38
C THR A 104 18.36 26.82 -15.70
N ALA A 105 19.03 27.16 -16.83
CA ALA A 105 18.67 26.65 -18.16
C ALA A 105 19.22 25.24 -18.40
N PHE A 106 18.51 24.45 -19.19
CA PHE A 106 19.11 23.35 -19.92
C PHE A 106 19.92 23.92 -21.11
N ARG A 107 20.95 23.21 -21.57
CA ARG A 107 21.89 23.66 -22.58
C ARG A 107 21.28 24.11 -23.92
N GLU A 108 20.08 23.55 -24.27
CA GLU A 108 19.37 23.83 -25.52
C GLU A 108 17.85 23.79 -25.32
N ALA A 109 17.11 24.41 -26.24
CA ALA A 109 15.66 24.24 -26.34
C ALA A 109 15.33 22.81 -26.85
N LEU A 110 14.34 22.17 -26.27
CA LEU A 110 13.98 20.79 -26.59
C LEU A 110 12.60 20.69 -27.22
N THR A 111 12.45 19.75 -28.16
CA THR A 111 11.16 19.42 -28.76
C THR A 111 10.42 18.35 -27.89
N PRO A 112 9.08 18.24 -27.95
CA PRO A 112 8.30 17.27 -27.18
C PRO A 112 8.80 15.82 -27.23
N PRO A 113 9.26 15.26 -28.37
CA PRO A 113 9.81 13.91 -28.41
C PRO A 113 11.12 13.71 -27.63
N LYS A 114 11.86 14.77 -27.31
CA LYS A 114 13.14 14.72 -26.59
C LYS A 114 12.98 14.83 -25.06
N ILE A 115 11.79 15.21 -24.57
CA ILE A 115 11.52 15.38 -23.14
C ILE A 115 10.75 14.14 -22.68
N LEU A 116 11.43 13.26 -21.97
CA LEU A 116 10.81 12.07 -21.39
C LEU A 116 10.05 12.43 -20.12
N VAL A 117 8.78 12.06 -20.05
CA VAL A 117 8.01 12.13 -18.81
C VAL A 117 7.41 10.76 -18.54
N VAL A 118 7.73 10.20 -17.37
CA VAL A 118 7.30 8.87 -16.98
C VAL A 118 6.28 8.97 -15.85
N THR A 119 5.18 8.25 -16.00
CA THR A 119 4.11 8.14 -15.01
C THR A 119 3.86 6.68 -14.64
N PHE A 120 3.07 6.45 -13.57
CA PHE A 120 2.78 5.10 -13.08
C PHE A 120 1.64 4.41 -13.84
N THR A 121 0.62 5.16 -14.32
CA THR A 121 -0.57 4.60 -14.97
C THR A 121 -0.83 5.26 -16.34
N GLU A 122 -1.50 4.52 -17.24
CA GLU A 122 -1.90 5.07 -18.53
C GLU A 122 -2.86 6.26 -18.40
N ALA A 123 -3.79 6.20 -17.44
CA ALA A 123 -4.71 7.29 -17.16
C ALA A 123 -3.96 8.57 -16.75
N ALA A 124 -2.96 8.44 -15.84
CA ALA A 124 -2.11 9.58 -15.47
C ALA A 124 -1.28 10.10 -16.64
N THR A 125 -0.82 9.22 -17.53
CA THR A 125 -0.09 9.60 -18.76
C THR A 125 -0.97 10.47 -19.67
N LEU A 126 -2.21 10.07 -19.91
CA LEU A 126 -3.15 10.81 -20.75
C LEU A 126 -3.49 12.16 -20.10
N GLU A 127 -3.85 12.17 -18.82
CA GLU A 127 -4.15 13.40 -18.08
C GLU A 127 -2.97 14.38 -18.12
N LEU A 128 -1.76 13.90 -17.86
CA LEU A 128 -0.56 14.74 -17.86
C LEU A 128 -0.25 15.30 -19.24
N ARG A 129 -0.40 14.49 -20.30
CA ARG A 129 -0.24 14.94 -21.69
C ARG A 129 -1.22 16.05 -22.03
N ASP A 130 -2.49 15.87 -21.70
CA ASP A 130 -3.53 16.85 -21.96
C ASP A 130 -3.28 18.16 -21.20
N ARG A 131 -2.87 18.08 -19.94
CA ARG A 131 -2.53 19.24 -19.12
C ARG A 131 -1.31 20.00 -19.65
N ILE A 132 -0.25 19.30 -20.08
CA ILE A 132 0.92 19.93 -20.67
C ILE A 132 0.53 20.59 -22.01
N ARG A 133 -0.26 19.91 -22.85
CA ARG A 133 -0.77 20.48 -24.12
C ARG A 133 -1.58 21.74 -23.86
N ALA A 134 -2.53 21.71 -22.94
CA ALA A 134 -3.34 22.87 -22.59
C ALA A 134 -2.46 24.03 -22.09
N ARG A 135 -1.46 23.74 -21.27
CA ARG A 135 -0.54 24.76 -20.74
C ARG A 135 0.35 25.36 -21.79
N LEU A 136 0.82 24.56 -22.76
CA LEU A 136 1.57 25.07 -23.94
C LEU A 136 0.71 26.00 -24.81
N ALA A 137 -0.54 25.61 -25.09
CA ALA A 137 -1.49 26.39 -25.85
C ALA A 137 -1.86 27.71 -25.14
N GLU A 138 -2.09 27.64 -23.82
CA GLU A 138 -2.35 28.83 -22.99
C GLU A 138 -1.16 29.82 -23.04
N ALA A 139 0.07 29.31 -22.86
CA ALA A 139 1.27 30.12 -22.94
C ALA A 139 1.45 30.73 -24.35
N ALA A 140 1.21 29.95 -25.41
CA ALA A 140 1.28 30.47 -26.79
C ALA A 140 0.28 31.60 -27.02
N ALA A 141 -0.96 31.44 -26.57
CA ALA A 141 -1.99 32.49 -26.67
C ALA A 141 -1.60 33.74 -25.87
N PHE A 142 -1.07 33.55 -24.64
CA PHE A 142 -0.62 34.67 -23.80
C PHE A 142 0.54 35.46 -24.43
N PHE A 143 1.55 34.78 -24.98
CA PHE A 143 2.67 35.41 -25.66
C PHE A 143 2.22 36.14 -26.93
N ARG A 144 1.28 35.57 -27.70
CA ARG A 144 0.71 36.19 -28.93
C ARG A 144 -0.08 37.44 -28.58
N ALA A 145 -1.01 37.39 -27.64
CA ALA A 145 -1.78 38.52 -27.19
C ALA A 145 -0.88 39.65 -26.64
N SER A 146 0.20 39.30 -25.93
CA SER A 146 1.18 40.27 -25.46
C SER A 146 1.95 40.93 -26.60
N ALA A 147 2.32 40.20 -27.65
CA ALA A 147 2.98 40.75 -28.82
C ALA A 147 2.06 41.69 -29.60
N GLU A 148 0.81 41.30 -29.84
CA GLU A 148 -0.21 42.10 -30.50
C GLU A 148 -0.51 43.42 -29.75
N ALA A 149 -0.55 43.37 -28.40
CA ALA A 149 -0.74 44.55 -27.57
C ALA A 149 0.41 45.59 -27.72
N VAL A 150 1.65 45.11 -27.80
CA VAL A 150 2.81 45.98 -28.02
C VAL A 150 2.81 46.57 -29.43
N GLU A 151 2.48 45.77 -30.43
CA GLU A 151 2.36 46.26 -31.84
C GLU A 151 1.24 47.30 -32.01
N ALA A 152 0.13 47.15 -31.24
CA ALA A 152 -0.95 48.11 -31.21
C ALA A 152 -0.65 49.40 -30.42
N GLY A 153 0.53 49.50 -29.81
CA GLY A 153 0.95 50.69 -29.04
C GLY A 153 0.27 50.81 -27.66
N ALA A 154 -0.37 49.78 -27.17
CA ALA A 154 -0.92 49.73 -25.84
C ALA A 154 0.23 49.61 -24.83
N GLY A 155 0.51 50.66 -24.07
CA GLY A 155 1.54 50.63 -23.02
C GLY A 155 1.24 49.60 -21.96
N LEU A 156 2.27 48.81 -21.61
CA LEU A 156 2.20 47.69 -20.62
C LEU A 156 2.00 48.14 -19.15
N ASP A 157 1.79 49.44 -18.89
CA ASP A 157 1.85 50.07 -17.57
C ASP A 157 0.52 50.09 -16.78
N VAL A 158 -0.51 49.39 -17.19
CA VAL A 158 -1.78 49.34 -16.43
C VAL A 158 -2.15 47.95 -16.03
N MET A 159 -1.54 47.45 -14.94
CA MET A 159 -2.18 46.46 -14.06
C MET A 159 -1.51 46.42 -12.70
N VAL A 160 -2.08 47.20 -11.76
CA VAL A 160 -1.90 46.96 -10.30
C VAL A 160 -2.78 45.79 -9.89
N PRO A 161 -2.28 44.84 -9.10
CA PRO A 161 -3.05 43.65 -8.76
C PRO A 161 -4.00 43.94 -7.61
N GLY A 162 -5.27 43.87 -7.91
CA GLY A 162 -6.36 43.80 -6.92
C GLY A 162 -7.20 42.55 -7.18
N SER A 163 -7.18 41.61 -6.23
CA SER A 163 -8.13 40.50 -6.01
C SER A 163 -8.52 39.65 -7.22
N VAL A 164 -8.06 38.42 -7.21
CA VAL A 164 -8.44 37.29 -8.07
C VAL A 164 -9.76 36.72 -7.59
N PRO A 165 -10.80 36.54 -8.40
CA PRO A 165 -11.85 35.57 -8.13
C PRO A 165 -11.49 34.24 -8.81
N ASP A 166 -11.46 33.18 -7.98
CA ASP A 166 -11.47 31.80 -8.41
C ASP A 166 -12.73 31.51 -9.23
N GLN A 167 -12.58 30.98 -10.44
CA GLN A 167 -13.65 30.26 -11.11
C GLN A 167 -13.13 28.89 -11.57
N ASP A 168 -13.74 27.92 -10.95
CA ASP A 168 -14.04 26.57 -11.36
C ASP A 168 -13.42 26.02 -12.66
N LEU A 169 -12.44 25.16 -12.50
CA LEU A 169 -12.04 24.18 -13.50
C LEU A 169 -12.57 22.81 -13.09
N VAL A 170 -13.88 22.60 -13.21
CA VAL A 170 -14.48 21.27 -13.31
C VAL A 170 -15.60 21.31 -14.34
N GLY A 171 -15.38 20.62 -15.43
CA GLY A 171 -16.42 19.97 -16.20
C GLY A 171 -16.98 20.71 -17.40
N GLY A 172 -16.88 20.09 -18.55
CA GLY A 172 -17.83 20.21 -19.64
C GLY A 172 -17.34 20.96 -20.88
N CYS A 173 -16.82 20.22 -21.85
CA CYS A 173 -16.71 20.67 -23.25
C CYS A 173 -18.09 21.01 -23.81
N SER A 174 -18.34 22.27 -24.08
CA SER A 174 -19.33 22.70 -25.07
C SER A 174 -18.69 23.74 -25.94
N ALA A 175 -18.71 23.53 -27.23
CA ALA A 175 -18.20 24.46 -28.24
C ALA A 175 -18.92 25.80 -28.16
N PRO A 176 -18.23 26.94 -28.33
CA PRO A 176 -18.91 28.24 -28.43
C PRO A 176 -19.43 28.45 -29.83
N ASP A 177 -20.71 28.86 -29.88
CA ASP A 177 -21.38 29.40 -31.05
C ASP A 177 -20.67 30.68 -31.51
N VAL A 178 -20.37 30.72 -32.78
CA VAL A 178 -19.85 31.89 -33.48
C VAL A 178 -21.01 32.77 -33.87
N ALA A 179 -21.23 33.89 -33.17
CA ALA A 179 -21.87 35.08 -33.76
C ALA A 179 -21.75 36.33 -32.86
N SER A 180 -21.15 37.30 -33.38
CA SER A 180 -21.28 38.77 -33.26
C SER A 180 -19.96 39.49 -32.93
N ALA A 181 -19.38 40.07 -33.99
CA ALA A 181 -18.32 41.06 -33.92
C ALA A 181 -18.86 42.39 -33.34
N GLY A 182 -18.36 42.76 -32.19
CA GLY A 182 -18.41 44.10 -31.64
C GLY A 182 -17.01 44.45 -31.15
N GLU A 183 -16.54 45.64 -31.49
CA GLU A 183 -15.22 46.20 -31.15
C GLU A 183 -15.03 46.19 -29.62
N ASP A 184 -14.44 45.13 -29.09
CA ASP A 184 -13.95 45.04 -27.69
C ASP A 184 -12.44 45.17 -27.71
N LEU A 185 -11.93 46.20 -27.05
CA LEU A 185 -10.54 46.34 -26.65
C LEU A 185 -10.11 45.01 -26.01
N ALA A 186 -9.13 44.33 -26.60
CA ALA A 186 -8.62 43.04 -26.18
C ALA A 186 -8.15 43.11 -24.70
N VAL A 187 -9.00 42.66 -23.78
CA VAL A 187 -8.61 42.45 -22.39
C VAL A 187 -7.67 41.24 -22.40
N LEU A 188 -6.37 41.47 -22.14
CA LEU A 188 -5.40 40.43 -22.00
C LEU A 188 -5.90 39.40 -20.96
N PRO A 189 -5.90 38.11 -21.28
CA PRO A 189 -6.29 37.09 -20.31
C PRO A 189 -5.40 37.24 -19.07
N LYS A 190 -6.00 37.15 -17.88
CA LYS A 190 -5.26 37.17 -16.62
C LYS A 190 -4.34 35.97 -16.57
N ALA A 191 -3.07 36.17 -16.92
CA ALA A 191 -2.07 35.11 -16.80
C ALA A 191 -1.59 34.97 -15.37
N ASP A 192 -1.19 33.76 -15.02
CA ASP A 192 -0.56 33.55 -13.72
C ASP A 192 0.84 34.21 -13.67
N PRO A 193 1.37 34.43 -12.46
CA PRO A 193 2.69 35.08 -12.30
C PRO A 193 3.84 34.31 -13.00
N PHE A 194 3.71 33.00 -13.16
CA PHE A 194 4.69 32.18 -13.86
C PHE A 194 4.75 32.52 -15.35
N LEU A 195 3.62 32.63 -16.05
CA LEU A 195 3.58 32.97 -17.46
C LEU A 195 4.05 34.43 -17.70
N GLN A 196 3.69 35.35 -16.77
CA GLN A 196 4.20 36.71 -16.82
C GLN A 196 5.72 36.74 -16.70
N GLY A 197 6.29 36.10 -15.65
CA GLY A 197 7.73 36.04 -15.47
C GLY A 197 8.47 35.34 -16.62
N LEU A 198 7.84 34.29 -17.18
CA LEU A 198 8.39 33.59 -18.36
C LEU A 198 8.42 34.46 -19.59
N ARG A 199 7.38 35.26 -19.84
CA ARG A 199 7.32 36.25 -20.95
C ARG A 199 8.35 37.36 -20.75
N ASP A 200 8.42 37.93 -19.57
CA ASP A 200 9.27 39.08 -19.24
C ASP A 200 10.78 38.73 -19.29
N ALA A 201 11.11 37.44 -19.28
CA ALA A 201 12.47 36.96 -19.52
C ALA A 201 12.93 37.14 -21.01
N TYR A 202 12.01 37.45 -21.93
CA TYR A 202 12.29 37.63 -23.34
C TYR A 202 11.96 39.04 -23.78
N PRO A 203 12.79 39.66 -24.66
CA PRO A 203 12.45 40.96 -25.24
C PRO A 203 11.16 40.87 -26.09
N ALA A 204 10.36 41.93 -26.08
CA ALA A 204 9.06 41.96 -26.76
C ALA A 204 9.15 41.58 -28.27
N SER A 205 10.26 41.89 -28.94
CA SER A 205 10.50 41.49 -30.34
C SER A 205 10.53 39.95 -30.55
N GLN A 206 10.72 39.16 -29.53
CA GLN A 206 10.76 37.69 -29.61
C GLN A 206 9.43 37.03 -29.23
N TRP A 207 8.46 37.74 -28.66
CA TRP A 207 7.24 37.13 -28.14
C TRP A 207 6.42 36.41 -29.21
N SER A 208 6.33 36.97 -30.44
CA SER A 208 5.63 36.31 -31.55
C SER A 208 6.33 34.99 -31.95
N GLU A 209 7.66 34.95 -32.00
CA GLU A 209 8.44 33.76 -32.28
C GLU A 209 8.27 32.70 -31.19
N ARG A 210 8.29 33.09 -29.89
CA ARG A 210 8.08 32.20 -28.76
C ARG A 210 6.66 31.65 -28.71
N ALA A 211 5.66 32.49 -29.04
CA ALA A 211 4.27 32.03 -29.20
C ALA A 211 4.15 30.95 -30.27
N HIS A 212 4.82 31.12 -31.41
CA HIS A 212 4.83 30.12 -32.48
C HIS A 212 5.52 28.82 -32.06
N THR A 213 6.67 28.88 -31.35
CA THR A 213 7.38 27.73 -30.82
C THR A 213 6.50 26.92 -29.85
N LEU A 214 5.80 27.61 -28.94
CA LEU A 214 4.87 26.98 -27.99
C LEU A 214 3.67 26.34 -28.67
N GLN A 215 3.13 27.02 -29.70
CA GLN A 215 2.02 26.49 -30.49
C GLN A 215 2.40 25.20 -31.22
N LEU A 216 3.54 25.21 -31.91
CA LEU A 216 4.08 24.03 -32.59
C LEU A 216 4.32 22.88 -31.58
N ALA A 217 4.86 23.18 -30.41
CA ALA A 217 5.05 22.17 -29.39
C ALA A 217 3.72 21.58 -28.88
N ALA A 218 2.67 22.39 -28.72
CA ALA A 218 1.34 21.94 -28.35
C ALA A 218 0.72 21.02 -29.41
N GLU A 219 0.91 21.33 -30.69
CA GLU A 219 0.47 20.49 -31.83
C GLU A 219 1.26 19.19 -31.92
N TRP A 220 2.54 19.22 -31.55
CA TRP A 220 3.44 18.06 -31.60
C TRP A 220 3.35 17.13 -30.38
N MET A 221 2.44 17.40 -29.45
CA MET A 221 2.26 16.60 -28.23
C MET A 221 1.82 15.15 -28.48
N ASP A 222 1.27 14.84 -29.64
CA ASP A 222 0.91 13.45 -29.99
C ASP A 222 2.14 12.55 -30.15
N GLU A 223 3.28 13.11 -30.53
CA GLU A 223 4.58 12.41 -30.61
C GLU A 223 5.43 12.59 -29.35
N SER A 224 4.89 13.21 -28.31
CA SER A 224 5.62 13.45 -27.06
C SER A 224 6.07 12.13 -26.39
N ALA A 225 7.21 12.18 -25.71
CA ALA A 225 7.73 11.06 -24.96
C ALA A 225 7.12 10.98 -23.53
N ILE A 226 5.77 11.09 -23.45
CA ILE A 226 5.04 10.95 -22.19
C ILE A 226 4.39 9.57 -22.18
N SER A 227 4.82 8.68 -21.25
CA SER A 227 4.40 7.28 -21.23
C SER A 227 4.49 6.67 -19.82
N THR A 228 3.90 5.49 -19.64
CA THR A 228 4.21 4.67 -18.48
C THR A 228 5.63 4.12 -18.58
N ILE A 229 6.24 3.77 -17.44
CA ILE A 229 7.59 3.21 -17.42
C ILE A 229 7.68 1.93 -18.26
N HIS A 230 6.69 1.05 -18.20
CA HIS A 230 6.65 -0.19 -19.00
C HIS A 230 6.51 0.10 -20.49
N GLY A 231 5.67 1.08 -20.86
CA GLY A 231 5.52 1.53 -22.25
C GLY A 231 6.83 2.07 -22.82
N TRP A 232 7.55 2.87 -22.03
CA TRP A 232 8.86 3.39 -22.42
C TRP A 232 9.92 2.28 -22.53
N CYS A 233 10.00 1.37 -21.56
CA CYS A 233 10.94 0.24 -21.61
C CYS A 233 10.69 -0.65 -22.84
N ASN A 234 9.41 -0.96 -23.15
CA ASN A 234 9.04 -1.71 -24.34
C ASN A 234 9.50 -0.99 -25.63
N ARG A 235 9.31 0.33 -25.68
CA ARG A 235 9.78 1.15 -26.79
C ARG A 235 11.31 1.08 -26.91
N MET A 236 12.05 1.23 -25.83
CA MET A 236 13.52 1.16 -25.83
C MET A 236 14.02 -0.21 -26.29
N LEU A 237 13.45 -1.30 -25.80
CA LEU A 237 13.81 -2.65 -26.22
C LEU A 237 13.54 -2.90 -27.72
N ARG A 238 12.46 -2.34 -28.29
CA ARG A 238 12.15 -2.46 -29.72
C ARG A 238 13.05 -1.59 -30.60
N GLU A 239 13.25 -0.33 -30.23
CA GLU A 239 14.09 0.61 -31.00
C GLU A 239 15.58 0.21 -30.97
N HIS A 240 16.03 -0.41 -29.86
CA HIS A 240 17.40 -0.83 -29.63
C HIS A 240 17.55 -2.36 -29.51
N ALA A 241 16.75 -3.12 -30.27
CA ALA A 241 16.68 -4.59 -30.18
C ALA A 241 18.04 -5.27 -30.38
N PHE A 242 18.90 -4.73 -31.23
CA PHE A 242 20.26 -5.26 -31.44
C PHE A 242 21.19 -5.04 -30.25
N ASP A 243 21.06 -3.91 -29.55
CA ASP A 243 21.89 -3.62 -28.38
C ASP A 243 21.37 -4.35 -27.13
N SER A 244 20.05 -4.55 -27.06
CA SER A 244 19.38 -5.24 -25.93
C SER A 244 19.39 -6.78 -26.05
N ARG A 245 19.81 -7.35 -27.20
CA ARG A 245 19.74 -8.78 -27.51
C ARG A 245 18.32 -9.36 -27.37
N GLY A 246 17.28 -8.54 -27.49
CA GLY A 246 15.90 -8.94 -27.41
C GLY A 246 15.42 -9.71 -28.64
N LEU A 247 14.44 -10.58 -28.50
CA LEU A 247 13.75 -11.21 -29.61
C LEU A 247 12.79 -10.20 -30.26
N PHE A 248 12.81 -10.11 -31.61
CA PHE A 248 11.99 -9.13 -32.34
C PHE A 248 10.48 -9.38 -32.29
N ASN A 249 10.05 -10.60 -31.99
CA ASN A 249 8.64 -11.05 -32.08
C ASN A 249 8.07 -11.49 -30.73
N GLN A 250 8.39 -10.78 -29.66
CA GLN A 250 7.79 -11.08 -28.36
C GLN A 250 6.41 -10.42 -28.25
N THR A 251 5.42 -11.20 -27.79
CA THR A 251 4.08 -10.71 -27.47
C THR A 251 3.97 -10.43 -26.00
N LEU A 252 3.48 -9.24 -25.66
CA LEU A 252 3.22 -8.89 -24.26
C LEU A 252 1.95 -9.60 -23.81
N SER A 253 2.09 -10.52 -22.84
CA SER A 253 0.96 -11.20 -22.22
C SER A 253 0.60 -10.54 -20.91
N THR A 254 -0.66 -10.15 -20.78
CA THR A 254 -1.20 -9.55 -19.53
C THR A 254 -1.63 -10.60 -18.52
N ASP A 255 -1.85 -11.84 -18.95
CA ASP A 255 -2.22 -12.95 -18.07
C ASP A 255 -1.34 -14.17 -18.34
N THR A 256 -0.42 -14.41 -17.44
CA THR A 256 0.48 -15.56 -17.43
C THR A 256 0.17 -16.52 -16.27
N SER A 257 -0.97 -16.33 -15.60
CA SER A 257 -1.37 -17.08 -14.40
C SER A 257 -1.51 -18.58 -14.66
N GLU A 258 -2.01 -18.96 -15.86
CA GLU A 258 -2.15 -20.36 -16.22
C GLU A 258 -0.80 -21.05 -16.42
N LEU A 259 0.20 -20.36 -16.99
CA LEU A 259 1.56 -20.90 -17.13
C LEU A 259 2.23 -21.11 -15.76
N LEU A 260 2.01 -20.20 -14.83
CA LEU A 260 2.48 -20.36 -13.47
C LEU A 260 1.80 -21.53 -12.77
N ALA A 261 0.47 -21.67 -12.93
CA ALA A 261 -0.29 -22.79 -12.41
C ALA A 261 0.18 -24.14 -13.01
N GLU A 262 0.49 -24.17 -14.31
CA GLU A 262 1.07 -25.34 -14.97
C GLU A 262 2.44 -25.70 -14.38
N ALA A 263 3.31 -24.72 -14.18
CA ALA A 263 4.63 -24.92 -13.57
C ALA A 263 4.53 -25.43 -12.12
N CYS A 264 3.56 -24.94 -11.34
CA CYS A 264 3.29 -25.45 -9.99
C CYS A 264 2.79 -26.88 -9.99
N ARG A 265 1.90 -27.25 -10.93
CA ARG A 265 1.44 -28.63 -11.10
C ARG A 265 2.58 -29.56 -11.54
N ASP A 266 3.50 -29.10 -12.40
CA ASP A 266 4.68 -29.84 -12.80
C ASP A 266 5.62 -30.09 -11.62
N TYR A 267 5.86 -29.06 -10.78
CA TYR A 267 6.61 -29.21 -9.55
C TYR A 267 5.99 -30.28 -8.64
N TRP A 268 4.67 -30.19 -8.46
CA TRP A 268 3.92 -31.12 -7.63
C TRP A 268 4.05 -32.56 -8.10
N ARG A 269 3.95 -32.79 -9.42
CA ARG A 269 4.14 -34.12 -10.03
C ARG A 269 5.55 -34.65 -9.82
N ASN A 270 6.55 -33.82 -10.01
CA ASN A 270 7.96 -34.23 -9.97
C ASN A 270 8.48 -34.47 -8.56
N PHE A 271 8.05 -33.69 -7.59
CA PHE A 271 8.67 -33.69 -6.26
C PHE A 271 7.73 -34.06 -5.12
N CYS A 272 6.41 -33.94 -5.29
CA CYS A 272 5.47 -34.15 -4.20
C CYS A 272 4.73 -35.49 -4.30
N GLN A 273 4.34 -35.92 -5.51
CA GLN A 273 3.56 -37.17 -5.69
C GLN A 273 4.32 -38.44 -5.32
N GLY A 274 5.64 -38.46 -5.46
CA GLY A 274 6.49 -39.62 -5.16
C GLY A 274 6.95 -39.71 -3.70
N LEU A 275 6.50 -38.83 -2.81
CA LEU A 275 6.96 -38.83 -1.43
C LEU A 275 6.45 -40.04 -0.64
N PRO A 276 7.23 -40.58 0.32
CA PRO A 276 6.75 -41.53 1.30
C PRO A 276 5.56 -40.97 2.10
N LEU A 277 4.65 -41.82 2.54
CA LEU A 277 3.38 -41.43 3.18
C LEU A 277 3.58 -40.43 4.34
N GLU A 278 4.58 -40.58 5.15
CA GLU A 278 4.88 -39.69 6.29
C GLU A 278 5.30 -38.32 5.82
N ALA A 279 6.17 -38.23 4.81
CA ALA A 279 6.59 -36.96 4.22
C ALA A 279 5.43 -36.28 3.47
N ALA A 280 4.60 -37.06 2.78
CA ALA A 280 3.39 -36.55 2.11
C ALA A 280 2.39 -35.93 3.09
N ARG A 281 2.21 -36.50 4.29
CA ARG A 281 1.35 -35.95 5.34
C ARG A 281 1.89 -34.61 5.87
N VAL A 282 3.20 -34.51 6.05
CA VAL A 282 3.85 -33.25 6.46
C VAL A 282 3.62 -32.18 5.40
N LEU A 283 3.87 -32.49 4.14
CA LEU A 283 3.68 -31.58 3.02
C LEU A 283 2.21 -31.14 2.87
N GLN A 284 1.25 -32.06 3.01
CA GLN A 284 -0.18 -31.73 3.01
C GLN A 284 -0.59 -30.81 4.16
N GLY A 285 0.13 -30.87 5.29
CA GLY A 285 -0.05 -29.91 6.40
C GLY A 285 0.36 -28.48 6.03
N TRP A 286 1.24 -28.30 5.06
CA TRP A 286 1.68 -27.00 4.56
C TRP A 286 0.81 -26.53 3.39
N TRP A 287 0.62 -27.37 2.38
CA TRP A 287 -0.14 -27.10 1.17
C TRP A 287 -1.04 -28.28 0.85
N ALA A 288 -2.34 -28.02 0.80
CA ALA A 288 -3.33 -29.04 0.49
C ALA A 288 -3.23 -29.54 -0.98
N ASP A 289 -2.86 -28.64 -1.86
CA ASP A 289 -2.85 -28.82 -3.30
C ASP A 289 -1.83 -27.88 -3.99
N PRO A 290 -1.57 -28.05 -5.30
CA PRO A 290 -0.71 -27.15 -6.09
C PRO A 290 -1.13 -25.69 -6.07
N ASP A 291 -2.44 -25.41 -5.97
CA ASP A 291 -2.96 -24.04 -5.97
C ASP A 291 -2.65 -23.31 -4.65
N ALA A 292 -2.62 -24.05 -3.54
CA ALA A 292 -2.16 -23.52 -2.26
C ALA A 292 -0.65 -23.18 -2.29
N LEU A 293 0.17 -24.03 -2.92
CA LEU A 293 1.60 -23.77 -3.14
C LEU A 293 1.80 -22.56 -4.05
N GLN A 294 1.03 -22.45 -5.14
CA GLN A 294 1.11 -21.34 -6.10
C GLN A 294 0.95 -19.99 -5.42
N LYS A 295 -0.01 -19.85 -4.50
CA LYS A 295 -0.26 -18.57 -3.79
C LYS A 295 0.96 -18.10 -2.98
N GLU A 296 1.68 -19.02 -2.34
CA GLU A 296 2.88 -18.67 -1.59
C GLU A 296 4.08 -18.42 -2.52
N VAL A 297 4.27 -19.24 -3.54
CA VAL A 297 5.35 -19.06 -4.51
C VAL A 297 5.19 -17.72 -5.25
N GLN A 298 3.99 -17.36 -5.66
CA GLN A 298 3.71 -16.12 -6.38
C GLN A 298 4.18 -14.88 -5.60
N SER A 299 4.03 -14.90 -4.28
CA SER A 299 4.49 -13.78 -3.43
C SER A 299 6.02 -13.68 -3.31
N LEU A 300 6.75 -14.73 -3.66
CA LEU A 300 8.22 -14.77 -3.58
C LEU A 300 8.91 -14.50 -4.92
N LEU A 301 8.20 -14.61 -6.04
CA LEU A 301 8.83 -14.52 -7.37
C LEU A 301 9.49 -13.17 -7.63
N SER A 302 8.95 -12.08 -7.09
CA SER A 302 9.53 -10.73 -7.22
C SER A 302 10.86 -10.58 -6.48
N ASP A 303 11.02 -11.27 -5.34
CA ASP A 303 12.13 -11.11 -4.42
C ASP A 303 13.10 -12.28 -4.44
N LEU A 304 12.92 -13.24 -5.35
CA LEU A 304 13.64 -14.50 -5.39
C LEU A 304 15.17 -14.32 -5.52
N ASP A 305 15.61 -13.30 -6.25
CA ASP A 305 17.03 -12.97 -6.42
C ASP A 305 17.68 -12.43 -5.13
N ALA A 306 16.89 -11.86 -4.22
CA ALA A 306 17.36 -11.37 -2.93
C ALA A 306 17.47 -12.48 -1.86
N LEU A 307 16.81 -13.63 -2.10
CA LEU A 307 16.84 -14.75 -1.16
C LEU A 307 18.12 -15.57 -1.32
N SER A 308 18.83 -15.81 -0.22
CA SER A 308 20.04 -16.64 -0.19
C SER A 308 19.73 -18.13 -0.15
N GLY A 309 20.60 -18.97 -0.77
CA GLY A 309 20.50 -20.43 -0.76
C GLY A 309 19.67 -21.00 -1.92
N GLU A 310 19.84 -22.30 -2.18
CA GLU A 310 19.13 -23.00 -3.29
C GLU A 310 17.81 -23.66 -2.85
N GLY A 311 17.58 -23.73 -1.55
CA GLY A 311 16.53 -24.57 -1.00
C GLY A 311 16.89 -26.08 -1.09
N ARG A 312 15.94 -26.94 -0.72
CA ARG A 312 16.09 -28.40 -0.82
C ARG A 312 14.79 -29.04 -1.26
N SER A 313 14.88 -30.13 -2.01
CA SER A 313 13.69 -30.87 -2.43
C SER A 313 12.82 -31.27 -1.23
N PRO A 314 11.52 -31.45 -1.40
CA PRO A 314 10.64 -31.87 -0.28
C PRO A 314 11.11 -33.12 0.45
N ALA A 315 11.63 -34.12 -0.28
CA ALA A 315 12.14 -35.35 0.30
C ALA A 315 13.36 -35.11 1.20
N GLU A 316 14.31 -34.32 0.74
CA GLU A 316 15.53 -33.96 1.46
C GLU A 316 15.23 -33.07 2.67
N ALA A 317 14.48 -32.00 2.45
CA ALA A 317 14.14 -31.01 3.48
C ALA A 317 13.37 -31.64 4.65
N ILE A 318 12.37 -32.47 4.34
CA ILE A 318 11.55 -33.16 5.36
C ILE A 318 12.40 -34.21 6.06
N GLY A 319 13.22 -34.99 5.34
CA GLY A 319 14.09 -36.02 5.92
C GLY A 319 15.08 -35.43 6.91
N GLU A 320 15.80 -34.38 6.55
CA GLU A 320 16.72 -33.67 7.42
C GLU A 320 16.02 -33.00 8.61
N ALA A 321 14.90 -32.35 8.37
CA ALA A 321 14.12 -31.73 9.43
C ALA A 321 13.62 -32.78 10.44
N GLN A 322 13.20 -33.93 9.98
CA GLN A 322 12.78 -35.05 10.87
C GLN A 322 13.95 -35.55 11.70
N GLN A 323 15.14 -35.70 11.12
CA GLN A 323 16.31 -36.08 11.85
C GLN A 323 16.70 -35.06 12.92
N GLN A 324 16.85 -33.79 12.53
CA GLN A 324 17.18 -32.70 13.44
C GLN A 324 16.13 -32.57 14.56
N ARG A 325 14.85 -32.72 14.21
CA ARG A 325 13.75 -32.70 15.16
C ARG A 325 13.87 -33.82 16.19
N ARG A 326 14.22 -35.05 15.78
CA ARG A 326 14.46 -36.17 16.70
C ARG A 326 15.61 -35.87 17.66
N GLU A 327 16.74 -35.38 17.14
CA GLU A 327 17.89 -34.99 17.93
C GLU A 327 17.57 -33.90 18.97
N GLN A 328 16.88 -32.85 18.54
CA GLN A 328 16.48 -31.75 19.39
C GLN A 328 15.41 -32.20 20.44
N LEU A 329 14.47 -33.04 20.06
CA LEU A 329 13.49 -33.61 20.99
C LEU A 329 14.17 -34.48 22.04
N GLN A 330 15.15 -35.32 21.66
CA GLN A 330 15.92 -36.09 22.60
C GLN A 330 16.67 -35.20 23.60
N ALA A 331 17.29 -34.13 23.11
CA ALA A 331 17.96 -33.16 23.97
C ALA A 331 16.99 -32.45 24.91
N LEU A 332 15.81 -32.10 24.43
CA LEU A 332 14.75 -31.50 25.28
C LEU A 332 14.23 -32.44 26.33
N LYS A 333 14.15 -33.73 26.03
CA LYS A 333 13.66 -34.80 26.95
C LYS A 333 14.70 -35.25 27.96
N ALA A 334 16.01 -35.11 27.68
CA ALA A 334 17.08 -35.64 28.50
C ALA A 334 17.03 -35.18 29.97
N PRO A 335 16.92 -33.91 30.34
CA PRO A 335 16.88 -33.50 31.74
C PRO A 335 15.65 -34.03 32.49
N TRP A 336 14.51 -34.15 31.76
CA TRP A 336 13.31 -34.73 32.30
C TRP A 336 13.45 -36.22 32.63
N ARG A 337 14.24 -36.94 31.84
CA ARG A 337 14.59 -38.34 32.07
C ARG A 337 15.57 -38.51 33.24
N GLU A 338 16.47 -37.51 33.41
CA GLU A 338 17.52 -37.53 34.43
C GLU A 338 17.05 -37.15 35.82
N GLY A 339 15.81 -36.66 36.02
CA GLY A 339 15.28 -36.43 37.38
C GLY A 339 14.27 -35.29 37.53
N TRP A 340 14.10 -34.42 36.55
CA TRP A 340 13.18 -33.25 36.69
C TRP A 340 11.72 -33.65 36.94
N ILE A 341 11.29 -34.85 36.53
CA ILE A 341 9.93 -35.33 36.78
C ILE A 341 9.77 -35.65 38.24
N GLU A 342 10.76 -36.32 38.85
CA GLU A 342 10.80 -36.70 40.27
C GLU A 342 10.93 -35.45 41.13
N GLU A 343 11.76 -34.50 40.76
CA GLU A 343 11.95 -33.23 41.46
C GLU A 343 10.66 -32.41 41.45
N LEU A 344 10.02 -32.27 40.28
CA LEU A 344 8.73 -31.61 40.18
C LEU A 344 7.63 -32.31 40.99
N GLY A 345 7.62 -33.64 41.00
CA GLY A 345 6.75 -34.43 41.83
C GLY A 345 6.98 -34.15 43.32
N GLY A 346 8.25 -34.16 43.76
CA GLY A 346 8.67 -33.85 45.12
C GLY A 346 8.26 -32.42 45.57
N MET A 347 8.40 -31.41 44.70
CA MET A 347 7.95 -30.06 44.98
C MET A 347 6.43 -30.00 45.25
N LEU A 348 5.64 -30.65 44.42
CA LEU A 348 4.18 -30.65 44.50
C LEU A 348 3.70 -31.47 45.73
N ASP A 349 4.40 -32.56 46.06
CA ASP A 349 4.10 -33.38 47.26
C ASP A 349 4.45 -32.59 48.54
N ALA A 350 5.63 -31.99 48.62
CA ALA A 350 6.02 -31.12 49.74
C ALA A 350 5.03 -29.96 49.93
N GLY A 351 4.60 -29.33 48.82
CA GLY A 351 3.60 -28.25 48.85
C GLY A 351 2.26 -28.70 49.50
N ARG A 352 1.91 -29.99 49.46
CA ARG A 352 0.67 -30.56 50.05
C ARG A 352 0.83 -30.97 51.51
N GLU A 353 2.05 -31.22 51.96
CA GLU A 353 2.30 -31.63 53.34
C GLU A 353 1.83 -30.53 54.30
N LYS A 354 1.10 -30.95 55.35
CA LYS A 354 0.67 -30.00 56.40
C LYS A 354 1.83 -29.73 57.34
N PRO A 355 2.17 -28.45 57.64
CA PRO A 355 3.17 -28.11 58.64
C PRO A 355 2.88 -28.81 59.98
N ALA A 356 3.91 -29.32 60.60
CA ALA A 356 3.79 -30.11 61.85
C ALA A 356 3.01 -29.40 62.97
N ALA A 357 2.89 -28.10 63.01
CA ALA A 357 2.12 -27.31 63.97
C ALA A 357 0.60 -27.47 63.86
N SER A 358 0.06 -28.05 62.80
CA SER A 358 -1.38 -28.28 62.58
C SER A 358 -1.87 -29.65 63.08
N ARG A 359 -1.00 -30.51 63.57
CA ARG A 359 -1.34 -31.84 64.10
C ARG A 359 -1.64 -31.83 65.67
N LYS A 360 -2.65 -31.08 66.10
CA LYS A 360 -3.27 -31.29 67.38
C LYS A 360 -4.46 -32.22 67.21
N GLY A 361 -4.24 -33.54 67.37
CA GLY A 361 -5.33 -34.52 67.42
C GLY A 361 -4.86 -35.97 67.37
N LYS A 362 -4.63 -36.58 68.52
CA LYS A 362 -4.63 -37.99 68.91
C LYS A 362 -4.52 -39.06 67.83
N GLY A 363 -3.40 -39.78 67.82
CA GLY A 363 -3.26 -41.09 67.12
C GLY A 363 -1.85 -41.62 67.30
N LYS A 364 -1.64 -42.63 68.18
CA LYS A 364 -0.45 -43.46 68.27
C LYS A 364 -0.30 -44.27 66.98
N GLY A 365 0.79 -44.13 66.27
CA GLY A 365 1.18 -44.98 65.17
C GLY A 365 2.61 -44.60 64.76
N GLY A 366 3.55 -45.54 64.87
CA GLY A 366 5.00 -45.38 64.69
C GLY A 366 5.39 -44.79 63.33
N ALA A 367 6.25 -43.83 63.40
CA ALA A 367 6.89 -43.27 62.23
C ALA A 367 8.03 -44.23 61.80
N GLU A 368 7.96 -44.73 60.56
CA GLU A 368 9.14 -45.35 59.93
C GLU A 368 10.19 -44.23 59.63
N PRO A 369 11.48 -44.53 59.85
CA PRO A 369 12.53 -43.54 59.60
C PRO A 369 12.69 -43.29 58.10
N VAL A 370 12.45 -42.08 57.74
CA VAL A 370 12.72 -41.56 56.38
C VAL A 370 14.21 -41.74 56.10
N SER A 371 14.56 -42.47 55.04
CA SER A 371 15.92 -42.70 54.60
C SER A 371 16.73 -41.43 54.43
N GLU A 372 18.01 -41.41 54.83
CA GLU A 372 18.95 -40.30 54.79
C GLU A 372 19.13 -39.68 53.40
N ALA A 373 18.88 -40.43 52.32
CA ALA A 373 18.90 -39.93 50.91
C ALA A 373 17.79 -38.91 50.57
N ARG A 374 16.78 -38.71 51.45
CA ARG A 374 15.70 -37.70 51.26
C ARG A 374 15.96 -36.34 51.93
N ARG A 375 17.11 -36.18 52.61
CA ARG A 375 17.40 -34.94 53.37
C ARG A 375 18.17 -33.87 52.62
N GLU A 376 18.68 -34.12 51.41
CA GLU A 376 19.53 -33.15 50.68
C GLU A 376 18.77 -32.18 49.78
N GLN A 377 17.49 -32.38 49.47
CA GLN A 377 16.66 -31.40 48.76
C GLN A 377 15.27 -31.26 49.43
N ALA A 378 15.22 -30.56 50.57
CA ALA A 378 13.94 -30.29 51.23
C ALA A 378 13.23 -29.11 50.57
N PHE A 379 12.28 -29.35 49.69
CA PHE A 379 11.39 -28.33 49.20
C PHE A 379 10.50 -27.74 50.30
N PRO A 380 10.08 -26.47 50.21
CA PRO A 380 9.18 -25.83 51.17
C PRO A 380 7.86 -26.65 51.31
N ILE A 381 7.36 -26.79 52.53
CA ILE A 381 6.12 -27.58 52.80
C ILE A 381 4.90 -26.68 52.98
N GLY A 382 3.72 -27.18 52.63
CA GLY A 382 2.44 -26.54 52.94
C GLY A 382 2.03 -25.34 52.10
N TRP A 383 2.72 -25.06 51.05
CA TRP A 383 2.44 -23.86 50.18
C TRP A 383 1.32 -24.07 49.18
N LEU A 384 0.98 -25.31 48.77
CA LEU A 384 0.11 -25.61 47.66
C LEU A 384 -1.38 -25.58 48.04
N ASN A 385 -2.18 -24.84 47.30
CA ASN A 385 -3.65 -24.90 47.40
C ASN A 385 -4.18 -26.14 46.65
N GLY A 386 -4.58 -27.15 47.38
CA GLY A 386 -5.08 -28.44 46.87
C GLY A 386 -6.35 -28.35 46.04
N SER A 387 -7.08 -27.21 46.03
CA SER A 387 -8.23 -27.00 45.16
C SER A 387 -7.80 -26.54 43.76
N LYS A 388 -6.67 -25.84 43.65
CA LYS A 388 -6.10 -25.38 42.37
C LYS A 388 -5.31 -26.47 41.67
N VAL A 389 -4.56 -27.29 42.41
CA VAL A 389 -3.87 -28.48 41.88
C VAL A 389 -4.33 -29.71 42.66
N LYS A 390 -5.24 -30.51 42.12
CA LYS A 390 -5.75 -31.73 42.74
C LYS A 390 -4.72 -32.86 42.66
N ALA A 391 -4.64 -33.73 43.68
CA ALA A 391 -3.67 -34.85 43.73
C ALA A 391 -3.77 -35.76 42.50
N ASN A 392 -4.99 -36.13 42.10
CA ASN A 392 -5.20 -36.99 40.93
C ASN A 392 -4.70 -36.34 39.64
N ASN A 393 -4.87 -35.03 39.50
CA ASN A 393 -4.36 -34.28 38.31
C ASN A 393 -2.84 -34.28 38.30
N GLN A 394 -2.19 -34.06 39.45
CA GLN A 394 -0.75 -34.09 39.57
C GLN A 394 -0.20 -35.46 39.13
N THR A 395 -0.74 -36.56 39.66
CA THR A 395 -0.32 -37.91 39.29
C THR A 395 -0.48 -38.17 37.80
N GLN A 396 -1.59 -37.74 37.24
CA GLN A 396 -1.85 -37.84 35.80
C GLN A 396 -0.87 -37.01 34.98
N TRP A 397 -0.58 -35.78 35.38
CA TRP A 397 0.33 -34.91 34.64
C TRP A 397 1.78 -35.44 34.67
N LEU A 398 2.26 -35.89 35.79
CA LEU A 398 3.58 -36.51 35.90
C LEU A 398 3.67 -37.79 35.08
N GLN A 399 2.58 -38.61 35.04
CA GLN A 399 2.55 -39.77 34.16
C GLN A 399 2.61 -39.41 32.69
N LEU A 400 1.86 -38.37 32.23
CA LEU A 400 1.88 -37.90 30.87
C LEU A 400 3.27 -37.33 30.49
N LEU A 401 4.00 -36.77 31.45
CA LEU A 401 5.39 -36.34 31.23
C LEU A 401 6.33 -37.56 31.08
N ARG A 402 6.15 -38.59 31.88
CA ARG A 402 6.91 -39.85 31.75
C ARG A 402 6.64 -40.52 30.40
N ASP A 403 5.39 -40.65 30.03
CA ASP A 403 4.98 -41.23 28.75
C ASP A 403 5.61 -40.43 27.56
N TRP A 404 5.65 -39.09 27.66
CA TRP A 404 6.29 -38.26 26.65
C TRP A 404 7.80 -38.43 26.58
N VAL A 405 8.46 -38.55 27.71
CA VAL A 405 9.92 -38.74 27.79
C VAL A 405 10.35 -40.13 27.29
N ASP A 406 9.56 -41.16 27.62
CA ASP A 406 9.86 -42.55 27.28
C ASP A 406 9.56 -42.87 25.80
N ASP A 407 8.52 -42.27 25.24
CA ASP A 407 8.17 -42.43 23.84
C ASP A 407 9.01 -41.50 22.97
N THR A 408 9.93 -42.03 22.16
CA THR A 408 10.83 -41.30 21.26
C THR A 408 10.10 -40.53 20.20
N ASP A 409 8.93 -41.01 19.78
CA ASP A 409 8.17 -40.44 18.65
C ASP A 409 7.12 -39.41 19.09
N MET A 410 6.80 -39.39 20.36
CA MET A 410 5.85 -38.42 20.94
C MET A 410 6.47 -36.99 20.92
N ALA A 411 5.98 -36.13 20.03
CA ALA A 411 6.51 -34.79 19.86
C ALA A 411 6.21 -33.86 21.06
N LYS A 412 5.06 -33.98 21.71
CA LYS A 412 4.62 -33.13 22.84
C LYS A 412 3.98 -33.95 23.94
N PRO A 413 4.05 -33.51 25.21
CA PRO A 413 3.32 -34.16 26.31
C PRO A 413 1.82 -34.20 26.00
N GLY A 414 1.16 -35.33 26.31
CA GLY A 414 -0.28 -35.56 26.08
C GLY A 414 -1.20 -34.77 27.02
N MET A 415 -0.77 -33.60 27.50
CA MET A 415 -1.51 -32.81 28.48
C MET A 415 -2.07 -31.51 27.88
N SER A 416 -3.09 -30.96 28.50
CA SER A 416 -3.69 -29.70 28.13
C SER A 416 -2.75 -28.54 28.43
N GLU A 417 -2.89 -27.44 27.66
CA GLU A 417 -2.16 -26.19 27.85
C GLU A 417 -2.33 -25.67 29.31
N THR A 418 -3.55 -25.75 29.84
CA THR A 418 -3.82 -25.37 31.23
C THR A 418 -3.03 -26.23 32.21
N ALA A 419 -2.84 -27.54 31.95
CA ALA A 419 -2.05 -28.41 32.77
C ALA A 419 -0.56 -28.06 32.72
N MET A 420 -0.02 -27.79 31.55
CA MET A 420 1.38 -27.31 31.37
C MET A 420 1.60 -26.01 32.11
N ASN A 421 0.71 -25.04 31.94
CA ASN A 421 0.81 -23.73 32.59
C ASN A 421 0.75 -23.84 34.14
N ARG A 422 0.08 -24.85 34.71
CA ARG A 422 0.08 -25.08 36.17
C ARG A 422 1.41 -25.58 36.72
N MET A 423 2.32 -26.05 35.85
CA MET A 423 3.66 -26.52 36.23
C MET A 423 4.76 -25.52 35.79
N THR A 424 4.41 -24.28 35.54
CA THR A 424 5.34 -23.18 35.31
C THR A 424 5.54 -22.38 36.60
N PRO A 425 6.59 -21.52 36.72
CA PRO A 425 6.78 -20.65 37.87
C PRO A 425 5.54 -19.81 38.21
N ASP A 426 4.89 -19.22 37.23
CA ASP A 426 3.70 -18.40 37.42
C ASP A 426 2.47 -19.24 37.77
N GLY A 427 2.31 -20.40 37.16
CA GLY A 427 1.22 -21.33 37.48
C GLY A 427 1.30 -21.89 38.88
N LEU A 428 2.52 -22.15 39.42
CA LEU A 428 2.72 -22.53 40.81
C LEU A 428 2.53 -21.36 41.76
N ARG A 429 3.00 -20.17 41.43
CA ARG A 429 2.75 -18.93 42.21
C ARG A 429 1.23 -18.70 42.36
N ASP A 430 0.48 -18.85 41.28
CA ASP A 430 -0.97 -18.80 41.28
C ASP A 430 -1.61 -19.86 42.17
N ALA A 431 -0.95 -21.02 42.32
CA ALA A 431 -1.45 -22.12 43.10
C ALA A 431 -1.08 -22.04 44.61
N PHE A 432 -0.47 -20.95 45.07
CA PHE A 432 -0.19 -20.76 46.50
C PHE A 432 -1.46 -20.68 47.32
N GLY A 433 -1.35 -21.16 48.57
CA GLY A 433 -2.40 -21.01 49.60
C GLY A 433 -2.60 -19.54 50.00
N LYS A 434 -3.76 -19.19 50.52
CA LYS A 434 -4.09 -17.82 50.92
C LYS A 434 -3.18 -17.23 51.99
N ASP A 435 -2.62 -18.09 52.84
CA ASP A 435 -1.81 -17.72 54.00
C ASP A 435 -0.30 -17.89 53.73
N VAL A 436 0.08 -18.09 52.47
CA VAL A 436 1.47 -18.30 52.05
C VAL A 436 2.09 -16.97 51.65
N ASP A 437 3.25 -16.61 52.26
CA ASP A 437 4.00 -15.44 51.84
C ASP A 437 4.77 -15.73 50.53
N ALA A 438 4.32 -15.16 49.42
CA ALA A 438 4.92 -15.33 48.12
C ALA A 438 6.36 -14.76 48.02
N ARG A 439 6.83 -14.04 49.03
CA ARG A 439 8.19 -13.46 49.12
C ARG A 439 9.12 -14.35 49.96
N ASP A 440 8.64 -15.46 50.49
CA ASP A 440 9.51 -16.41 51.19
C ASP A 440 10.70 -16.82 50.33
N PRO A 441 11.96 -16.58 50.78
CA PRO A 441 13.16 -16.90 49.97
C PRO A 441 13.24 -18.36 49.52
N ALA A 442 12.70 -19.29 50.29
CA ALA A 442 12.69 -20.72 49.95
C ALA A 442 11.68 -21.03 48.85
N LEU A 443 10.54 -20.33 48.81
CA LEU A 443 9.55 -20.44 47.71
C LEU A 443 10.06 -19.73 46.45
N VAL A 444 10.74 -18.61 46.58
CA VAL A 444 11.34 -17.93 45.45
C VAL A 444 12.42 -18.81 44.79
N ALA A 445 13.31 -19.39 45.59
CA ALA A 445 14.34 -20.31 45.08
C ALA A 445 13.73 -21.56 44.44
N MET A 446 12.63 -22.11 44.99
CA MET A 446 11.89 -23.20 44.36
C MET A 446 11.31 -22.82 43.01
N LEU A 447 10.76 -21.61 42.83
CA LEU A 447 10.20 -21.14 41.57
C LEU A 447 11.27 -20.89 40.49
N GLU A 448 12.52 -20.69 40.89
CA GLU A 448 13.68 -20.55 39.98
C GLU A 448 14.22 -21.93 39.51
N HIS A 449 13.61 -23.01 39.95
CA HIS A 449 14.05 -24.35 39.54
C HIS A 449 14.02 -24.56 38.03
N PRO A 450 15.10 -25.12 37.42
CA PRO A 450 15.23 -25.28 35.97
C PRO A 450 14.08 -26.02 35.31
N ALA A 451 13.50 -27.03 35.95
CA ALA A 451 12.36 -27.78 35.41
C ALA A 451 11.12 -26.89 35.19
N LEU A 452 10.84 -25.95 36.08
CA LEU A 452 9.71 -25.01 35.93
C LEU A 452 9.93 -24.02 34.81
N ALA A 453 11.13 -23.47 34.70
CA ALA A 453 11.53 -22.62 33.58
C ALA A 453 11.50 -23.35 32.24
N ALA A 454 11.97 -24.61 32.21
CA ALA A 454 11.89 -25.47 31.05
C ALA A 454 10.46 -25.78 30.64
N MET A 455 9.55 -26.02 31.61
CA MET A 455 8.12 -26.22 31.33
C MET A 455 7.49 -24.97 30.71
N ALA A 456 7.82 -23.78 31.20
CA ALA A 456 7.34 -22.51 30.62
C ALA A 456 7.84 -22.29 29.19
N ALA A 457 9.10 -22.65 28.92
CA ALA A 457 9.72 -22.51 27.61
C ALA A 457 9.34 -23.64 26.62
N LEU A 458 8.78 -24.77 27.11
CA LEU A 458 8.54 -25.96 26.30
C LEU A 458 7.66 -25.71 25.08
N PRO A 459 6.52 -25.00 25.16
CA PRO A 459 5.69 -24.72 23.98
C PRO A 459 6.45 -23.95 22.89
N GLY A 460 7.23 -22.94 23.26
CA GLY A 460 8.06 -22.15 22.33
C GLY A 460 9.14 -23.02 21.68
N LYS A 461 9.83 -23.85 22.47
CA LYS A 461 10.86 -24.75 21.93
C LYS A 461 10.28 -25.81 21.00
N LEU A 462 9.10 -26.33 21.29
CA LEU A 462 8.41 -27.28 20.40
C LEU A 462 7.93 -26.64 19.12
N ALA A 463 7.50 -25.38 19.16
CA ALA A 463 7.11 -24.62 17.98
C ALA A 463 8.30 -24.23 17.09
N ALA A 464 9.48 -24.07 17.69
CA ALA A 464 10.73 -23.73 16.98
C ALA A 464 11.44 -24.96 16.36
N LEU A 465 10.93 -26.18 16.56
CA LEU A 465 11.53 -27.38 15.96
C LEU A 465 11.47 -27.30 14.43
N PRO A 466 12.55 -27.68 13.73
CA PRO A 466 12.59 -27.60 12.26
C PRO A 466 11.52 -28.50 11.65
N ASP A 467 10.88 -28.00 10.60
CA ASP A 467 9.86 -28.72 9.83
C ASP A 467 10.24 -28.93 8.35
N GLY A 468 11.25 -28.20 7.84
CA GLY A 468 11.70 -28.25 6.45
C GLY A 468 10.88 -27.40 5.48
N ARG A 469 9.84 -26.71 5.95
CA ARG A 469 8.92 -25.95 5.09
C ARG A 469 9.62 -24.84 4.32
N GLN A 470 10.46 -24.04 5.00
CA GLN A 470 11.14 -22.92 4.35
C GLN A 470 12.11 -23.36 3.24
N ALA A 471 12.90 -24.41 3.51
CA ALA A 471 13.82 -24.96 2.55
C ALA A 471 13.08 -25.53 1.32
N THR A 472 11.94 -26.20 1.54
CA THR A 472 11.07 -26.72 0.48
C THR A 472 10.44 -25.61 -0.33
N LEU A 473 9.95 -24.55 0.32
CA LEU A 473 9.33 -23.41 -0.35
C LEU A 473 10.32 -22.68 -1.25
N LEU A 474 11.55 -22.45 -0.77
CA LEU A 474 12.60 -21.81 -1.55
C LEU A 474 12.99 -22.64 -2.79
N HIS A 475 13.15 -23.96 -2.62
CA HIS A 475 13.40 -24.87 -3.73
C HIS A 475 12.25 -24.86 -4.74
N ALA A 476 10.99 -24.89 -4.26
CA ALA A 476 9.82 -24.81 -5.11
C ALA A 476 9.80 -23.50 -5.90
N ALA A 477 10.01 -22.37 -5.24
CA ALA A 477 10.00 -21.07 -5.88
C ALA A 477 11.04 -20.96 -6.99
N ARG A 478 12.29 -21.40 -6.76
CA ARG A 478 13.38 -21.40 -7.76
C ARG A 478 13.10 -22.32 -8.93
N TRP A 479 12.64 -23.54 -8.65
CA TRP A 479 12.35 -24.51 -9.70
C TRP A 479 11.16 -24.08 -10.55
N ILE A 480 10.07 -23.60 -9.91
CA ILE A 480 8.87 -23.12 -10.57
C ILE A 480 9.20 -21.90 -11.43
N GLU A 481 9.97 -20.94 -10.92
CA GLU A 481 10.40 -19.77 -11.71
C GLU A 481 11.19 -20.19 -12.96
N ALA A 482 12.17 -21.08 -12.79
CA ALA A 482 12.95 -21.57 -13.92
C ALA A 482 12.10 -22.31 -14.95
N ARG A 483 11.10 -23.09 -14.53
CA ARG A 483 10.16 -23.82 -15.41
C ARG A 483 9.19 -22.86 -16.11
N TYR A 484 8.68 -21.90 -15.36
CA TYR A 484 7.78 -20.85 -15.82
C TYR A 484 8.45 -19.94 -16.86
N ARG A 485 9.69 -19.51 -16.61
CA ARG A 485 10.50 -18.73 -17.55
C ARG A 485 10.69 -19.49 -18.86
N ARG A 486 11.10 -20.77 -18.82
CA ARG A 486 11.25 -21.59 -20.03
C ARG A 486 9.94 -21.74 -20.83
N ALA A 487 8.81 -21.86 -20.14
CA ALA A 487 7.51 -21.96 -20.81
C ALA A 487 7.14 -20.68 -21.57
N ARG A 488 7.43 -19.51 -20.96
CA ARG A 488 7.22 -18.19 -21.60
C ARG A 488 8.15 -17.99 -22.79
N ASP A 489 9.45 -18.33 -22.64
CA ASP A 489 10.43 -18.23 -23.74
C ASP A 489 10.02 -19.06 -24.94
N GLN A 490 9.51 -20.29 -24.72
CA GLN A 490 9.02 -21.18 -25.78
C GLN A 490 7.80 -20.61 -26.51
N ARG A 491 6.95 -19.84 -25.82
CA ARG A 491 5.78 -19.19 -26.42
C ARG A 491 6.09 -17.80 -26.96
N SER A 492 7.31 -17.31 -26.79
CA SER A 492 7.70 -15.92 -27.09
C SER A 492 6.78 -14.90 -26.40
N GLU A 493 6.32 -15.23 -25.20
CA GLU A 493 5.53 -14.37 -24.35
C GLU A 493 6.43 -13.66 -23.33
N MET A 494 6.12 -12.40 -23.04
CA MET A 494 6.86 -11.56 -22.10
C MET A 494 5.86 -10.89 -21.13
N SER A 495 6.20 -10.87 -19.84
CA SER A 495 5.47 -10.10 -18.84
C SER A 495 5.97 -8.65 -18.76
N PHE A 496 5.23 -7.81 -18.05
CA PHE A 496 5.67 -6.43 -17.79
C PHE A 496 6.99 -6.37 -16.99
N ASP A 497 7.17 -7.27 -16.03
CA ASP A 497 8.40 -7.32 -15.22
C ASP A 497 9.61 -7.79 -16.04
N ASP A 498 9.39 -8.65 -17.04
CA ASP A 498 10.46 -9.10 -17.93
C ASP A 498 11.01 -7.96 -18.79
N LEU A 499 10.13 -7.03 -19.23
CA LEU A 499 10.57 -5.84 -19.96
C LEU A 499 11.58 -5.03 -19.16
N LEU A 500 11.26 -4.79 -17.88
CA LEU A 500 12.14 -4.03 -16.98
C LEU A 500 13.47 -4.76 -16.77
N ARG A 501 13.41 -6.05 -16.42
CA ARG A 501 14.60 -6.87 -16.18
C ARG A 501 15.48 -6.97 -17.43
N GLN A 502 14.89 -7.15 -18.60
CA GLN A 502 15.65 -7.25 -19.86
C GLN A 502 16.38 -5.94 -20.18
N LEU A 503 15.72 -4.78 -20.04
CA LEU A 503 16.38 -3.49 -20.25
C LEU A 503 17.48 -3.24 -19.20
N ALA A 504 17.21 -3.56 -17.93
CA ALA A 504 18.20 -3.43 -16.85
C ALA A 504 19.43 -4.33 -17.10
N GLN A 505 19.22 -5.57 -17.56
CA GLN A 505 20.29 -6.50 -17.93
C GLN A 505 21.07 -5.99 -19.16
N ALA A 506 20.40 -5.50 -20.19
CA ALA A 506 21.05 -4.92 -21.36
C ALA A 506 21.97 -3.76 -20.98
N LEU A 507 21.51 -2.87 -20.12
CA LEU A 507 22.29 -1.75 -19.58
C LEU A 507 23.44 -2.20 -18.66
N ALA A 508 23.39 -3.42 -18.12
CA ALA A 508 24.43 -3.97 -17.25
C ALA A 508 25.58 -4.64 -18.01
N THR A 509 25.42 -4.94 -19.30
CA THR A 509 26.44 -5.61 -20.14
C THR A 509 27.56 -4.65 -20.57
N GLU A 510 28.64 -5.17 -21.15
CA GLU A 510 29.74 -4.37 -21.74
C GLU A 510 29.25 -3.37 -22.82
N GLY A 511 28.17 -3.67 -23.52
CA GLY A 511 27.51 -2.78 -24.48
C GLY A 511 26.56 -1.76 -23.86
N GLY A 512 26.25 -1.90 -22.57
CA GLY A 512 25.21 -1.12 -21.88
C GLY A 512 25.47 0.37 -21.84
N GLU A 513 26.74 0.79 -21.76
CA GLU A 513 27.07 2.22 -21.78
C GLU A 513 26.73 2.89 -23.13
N ARG A 514 26.92 2.18 -24.25
CA ARG A 514 26.50 2.69 -25.58
C ARG A 514 24.98 2.79 -25.67
N LEU A 515 24.26 1.82 -25.13
CA LEU A 515 22.81 1.87 -25.07
C LEU A 515 22.34 3.05 -24.20
N ALA A 516 22.94 3.23 -23.02
CA ALA A 516 22.64 4.36 -22.14
C ALA A 516 22.90 5.71 -22.81
N GLU A 517 24.02 5.84 -23.56
CA GLU A 517 24.37 7.06 -24.32
C GLU A 517 23.35 7.36 -25.43
N ARG A 518 22.89 6.34 -26.16
CA ARG A 518 21.83 6.50 -27.19
C ARG A 518 20.52 6.98 -26.55
N ILE A 519 20.12 6.37 -25.43
CA ILE A 519 18.91 6.77 -24.70
C ILE A 519 19.05 8.23 -24.21
N ARG A 520 20.19 8.63 -23.66
CA ARG A 520 20.45 10.02 -23.24
C ARG A 520 20.41 11.00 -24.41
N THR A 521 20.94 10.60 -25.56
CA THR A 521 20.89 11.44 -26.77
C THR A 521 19.46 11.64 -27.28
N GLN A 522 18.63 10.59 -27.18
CA GLN A 522 17.23 10.63 -27.55
C GLN A 522 16.39 11.39 -26.53
N PHE A 523 16.66 11.19 -25.24
CA PHE A 523 15.95 11.83 -24.12
C PHE A 523 16.96 12.50 -23.17
N PRO A 524 17.48 13.67 -23.55
CA PRO A 524 18.48 14.35 -22.69
C PRO A 524 17.90 14.81 -21.35
N VAL A 525 16.57 14.96 -21.26
CA VAL A 525 15.85 15.30 -20.03
C VAL A 525 14.76 14.27 -19.75
N ALA A 526 14.74 13.75 -18.52
CA ALA A 526 13.68 12.88 -18.02
C ALA A 526 13.09 13.43 -16.73
N MET A 527 11.76 13.36 -16.61
CA MET A 527 10.99 13.66 -15.41
C MET A 527 10.22 12.40 -15.01
N ILE A 528 10.36 11.96 -13.76
CA ILE A 528 9.66 10.78 -13.25
C ILE A 528 8.67 11.25 -12.20
N ASP A 529 7.38 11.11 -12.51
CA ASP A 529 6.29 11.42 -11.58
C ASP A 529 5.97 10.22 -10.70
N GLU A 530 5.48 10.48 -9.49
CA GLU A 530 5.19 9.49 -8.44
C GLU A 530 6.38 8.55 -8.16
N PHE A 531 7.58 9.13 -8.09
CA PHE A 531 8.83 8.37 -7.93
C PHE A 531 8.87 7.46 -6.70
N GLN A 532 8.10 7.75 -5.64
CA GLN A 532 7.99 6.89 -4.45
C GLN A 532 7.40 5.50 -4.74
N ASP A 533 6.73 5.32 -5.88
CA ASP A 533 6.13 4.05 -6.29
C ASP A 533 7.06 3.23 -7.22
N THR A 534 8.32 3.67 -7.35
CA THR A 534 9.33 3.04 -8.21
C THR A 534 9.97 1.84 -7.50
N ASP A 535 10.17 0.74 -8.24
CA ASP A 535 10.89 -0.45 -7.77
C ASP A 535 12.41 -0.35 -7.98
N PRO A 536 13.22 -1.25 -7.36
CA PRO A 536 14.68 -1.23 -7.49
C PRO A 536 15.19 -1.40 -8.93
N VAL A 537 14.50 -2.18 -9.77
CA VAL A 537 14.89 -2.43 -11.16
C VAL A 537 14.67 -1.19 -11.99
N GLN A 538 13.51 -0.55 -11.84
CA GLN A 538 13.17 0.71 -12.49
C GLN A 538 14.18 1.81 -12.16
N TYR A 539 14.49 1.99 -10.88
CA TYR A 539 15.50 2.98 -10.49
C TYR A 539 16.88 2.66 -11.08
N SER A 540 17.30 1.38 -11.08
CA SER A 540 18.60 0.99 -11.64
C SER A 540 18.72 1.31 -13.12
N ILE A 541 17.63 1.25 -13.89
CA ILE A 541 17.60 1.64 -15.31
C ILE A 541 17.88 3.14 -15.43
N PHE A 542 17.14 3.98 -14.69
CA PHE A 542 17.34 5.44 -14.74
C PHE A 542 18.70 5.87 -14.22
N ASP A 543 19.18 5.26 -13.13
CA ASP A 543 20.51 5.56 -12.58
C ASP A 543 21.63 5.23 -13.57
N ARG A 544 21.56 4.09 -14.27
CA ARG A 544 22.53 3.72 -15.32
C ARG A 544 22.46 4.67 -16.51
N VAL A 545 21.25 5.06 -16.93
CA VAL A 545 21.07 5.99 -18.05
C VAL A 545 21.57 7.38 -17.67
N TYR A 546 21.13 7.95 -16.52
CA TYR A 546 21.36 9.36 -16.18
C TYR A 546 22.47 9.59 -15.16
N ARG A 547 23.10 8.53 -14.61
CA ARG A 547 24.25 8.62 -13.68
C ARG A 547 23.97 9.60 -12.53
N VAL A 548 22.96 9.28 -11.69
CA VAL A 548 22.36 10.19 -10.70
C VAL A 548 23.37 10.89 -9.81
N GLU A 549 24.36 10.16 -9.27
CA GLU A 549 25.38 10.73 -8.40
C GLU A 549 26.31 11.74 -9.11
N LYS A 550 26.61 11.51 -10.41
CA LYS A 550 27.56 12.34 -11.17
C LYS A 550 27.05 13.75 -11.47
N ASN A 551 25.74 13.97 -11.41
CA ASN A 551 25.09 15.26 -11.63
C ASN A 551 25.61 16.00 -12.89
N CYS A 552 25.67 15.33 -14.05
CA CYS A 552 26.23 15.86 -15.29
C CYS A 552 25.36 16.98 -15.88
N GLU A 553 25.98 18.00 -16.45
CA GLU A 553 25.29 19.18 -17.02
C GLU A 553 24.66 18.93 -18.41
N ASP A 554 25.08 17.87 -19.08
CA ASP A 554 24.62 17.49 -20.42
C ASP A 554 23.32 16.68 -20.43
N GLN A 555 22.77 16.38 -19.26
CA GLN A 555 21.57 15.59 -19.06
C GLN A 555 20.78 16.11 -17.86
N ALA A 556 19.50 15.73 -17.77
CA ALA A 556 18.71 16.00 -16.57
C ALA A 556 17.83 14.82 -16.18
N LEU A 557 17.80 14.50 -14.89
CA LEU A 557 16.83 13.59 -14.29
C LEU A 557 16.15 14.29 -13.11
N ILE A 558 14.86 14.54 -13.25
CA ILE A 558 14.06 15.18 -12.22
C ILE A 558 13.12 14.14 -11.63
N LEU A 559 13.40 13.74 -10.40
CA LEU A 559 12.59 12.79 -9.64
C LEU A 559 11.55 13.57 -8.84
N ILE A 560 10.26 13.26 -9.03
CA ILE A 560 9.16 13.98 -8.39
C ILE A 560 8.32 12.97 -7.63
N GLY A 561 8.18 13.14 -6.32
CA GLY A 561 7.44 12.19 -5.53
C GLY A 561 7.14 12.65 -4.11
N ASP A 562 6.30 11.89 -3.43
CA ASP A 562 5.98 12.07 -2.03
C ASP A 562 6.21 10.75 -1.27
N PRO A 563 7.30 10.62 -0.51
CA PRO A 563 7.59 9.38 0.22
C PRO A 563 6.49 9.00 1.23
N LYS A 564 5.67 9.98 1.65
CA LYS A 564 4.53 9.76 2.55
C LYS A 564 3.35 9.07 1.85
N GLN A 565 3.35 9.06 0.51
CA GLN A 565 2.34 8.42 -0.34
C GLN A 565 2.80 7.07 -0.91
N ALA A 566 3.91 6.50 -0.43
CA ALA A 566 4.39 5.18 -0.83
C ALA A 566 3.47 4.07 -0.31
N ILE A 567 2.41 3.74 -1.07
CA ILE A 567 1.39 2.76 -0.69
C ILE A 567 1.32 1.54 -1.62
N TYR A 568 2.22 1.44 -2.61
CA TYR A 568 2.23 0.38 -3.61
C TYR A 568 3.30 -0.70 -3.37
N ALA A 569 3.73 -0.92 -2.12
CA ALA A 569 4.70 -1.98 -1.79
C ALA A 569 4.24 -3.37 -2.27
N PHE A 570 2.93 -3.66 -2.27
CA PHE A 570 2.36 -4.90 -2.79
C PHE A 570 2.46 -5.04 -4.33
N ARG A 571 2.88 -3.98 -5.04
CA ARG A 571 3.20 -3.97 -6.49
C ARG A 571 4.69 -3.88 -6.76
N GLY A 572 5.54 -4.13 -5.77
CA GLY A 572 7.00 -4.09 -5.90
C GLY A 572 7.64 -2.72 -5.65
N ALA A 573 6.86 -1.66 -5.37
CA ALA A 573 7.41 -0.37 -4.97
C ALA A 573 8.22 -0.51 -3.66
N ASP A 574 9.40 0.11 -3.62
CA ASP A 574 10.32 0.00 -2.51
C ASP A 574 10.76 1.38 -2.00
N ILE A 575 10.32 1.72 -0.79
CA ILE A 575 10.69 3.00 -0.16
C ILE A 575 12.21 3.14 0.03
N HIS A 576 12.94 2.04 0.19
CA HIS A 576 14.40 2.08 0.31
C HIS A 576 15.05 2.51 -1.00
N THR A 577 14.43 2.24 -2.13
CA THR A 577 14.84 2.76 -3.44
C THR A 577 14.71 4.28 -3.50
N TYR A 578 13.61 4.83 -2.99
CA TYR A 578 13.45 6.28 -2.84
C TYR A 578 14.54 6.89 -1.93
N LEU A 579 14.82 6.26 -0.79
CA LEU A 579 15.85 6.72 0.14
C LEU A 579 17.26 6.68 -0.47
N ARG A 580 17.58 5.66 -1.27
CA ARG A 580 18.84 5.60 -2.03
C ARG A 580 18.97 6.71 -3.06
N ALA A 581 17.89 6.98 -3.81
CA ALA A 581 17.87 8.09 -4.78
C ALA A 581 18.00 9.45 -4.08
N ARG A 582 17.35 9.59 -2.90
CA ARG A 582 17.46 10.78 -2.07
C ARG A 582 18.91 10.99 -1.60
N GLU A 583 19.60 9.94 -1.20
CA GLU A 583 21.01 10.02 -0.84
C GLU A 583 21.90 10.37 -2.04
N ALA A 584 21.68 9.74 -3.20
CA ALA A 584 22.40 10.01 -4.45
C ALA A 584 22.20 11.46 -4.97
N THR A 585 21.12 12.11 -4.56
CA THR A 585 20.79 13.51 -4.90
C THR A 585 21.03 14.49 -3.75
N ARG A 586 21.80 14.13 -2.73
CA ARG A 586 22.09 14.99 -1.56
C ARG A 586 22.53 16.39 -1.98
N GLY A 587 22.04 17.44 -1.30
CA GLY A 587 22.30 18.84 -1.64
C GLY A 587 21.47 19.37 -2.82
N ARG A 588 20.68 18.54 -3.48
CA ARG A 588 19.88 18.86 -4.68
C ARG A 588 18.39 18.53 -4.47
N HIS A 589 17.92 18.70 -3.23
CA HIS A 589 16.52 18.47 -2.85
C HIS A 589 15.74 19.75 -2.88
N TYR A 590 14.54 19.64 -3.41
CA TYR A 590 13.57 20.72 -3.51
C TYR A 590 12.24 20.27 -2.93
N THR A 591 11.43 21.21 -2.46
CA THR A 591 10.10 20.91 -1.90
C THR A 591 9.03 21.83 -2.46
N LEU A 592 7.84 21.28 -2.63
CA LEU A 592 6.60 22.02 -2.85
C LEU A 592 5.87 22.11 -1.51
N ASP A 593 5.94 23.27 -0.87
CA ASP A 593 5.52 23.50 0.51
C ASP A 593 4.09 23.98 0.69
N THR A 594 3.33 24.19 -0.41
CA THR A 594 2.01 24.84 -0.37
C THR A 594 0.93 23.94 -0.95
N ASN A 595 -0.06 23.57 -0.15
CA ASN A 595 -1.22 22.78 -0.57
C ASN A 595 -2.33 23.67 -1.12
N PHE A 596 -2.76 23.40 -2.36
CA PHE A 596 -3.83 24.10 -3.07
C PHE A 596 -5.14 23.30 -3.16
N ARG A 597 -5.12 22.00 -2.82
CA ARG A 597 -6.25 21.08 -2.97
C ARG A 597 -7.22 21.17 -1.81
N SER A 598 -6.68 21.18 -0.59
CA SER A 598 -7.45 20.98 0.64
C SER A 598 -7.74 22.29 1.35
N SER A 599 -8.81 22.31 2.15
CA SER A 599 -9.11 23.45 3.02
C SER A 599 -8.01 23.69 4.06
N LYS A 600 -7.87 24.92 4.54
CA LYS A 600 -6.92 25.29 5.56
C LYS A 600 -7.07 24.46 6.85
N ALA A 601 -8.32 24.17 7.23
CA ALA A 601 -8.60 23.36 8.40
C ALA A 601 -8.12 21.90 8.25
N MET A 602 -8.30 21.30 7.06
CA MET A 602 -7.84 19.93 6.79
C MET A 602 -6.31 19.84 6.79
N VAL A 603 -5.62 20.79 6.13
CA VAL A 603 -4.16 20.83 6.13
C VAL A 603 -3.62 20.98 7.55
N GLY A 604 -4.23 21.86 8.37
CA GLY A 604 -3.86 22.02 9.78
C GLY A 604 -4.08 20.75 10.60
N ALA A 605 -5.18 20.03 10.37
CA ALA A 605 -5.45 18.77 11.08
C ALA A 605 -4.43 17.69 10.73
N VAL A 606 -4.09 17.54 9.45
CA VAL A 606 -3.07 16.57 8.98
C VAL A 606 -1.70 16.93 9.52
N ASN A 607 -1.26 18.19 9.40
CA ASN A 607 0.00 18.65 9.97
C ASN A 607 0.09 18.30 11.45
N HIS A 608 -0.96 18.62 12.24
CA HIS A 608 -0.98 18.36 13.66
C HIS A 608 -0.79 16.87 14.01
N VAL A 609 -1.47 15.97 13.30
CA VAL A 609 -1.32 14.52 13.51
C VAL A 609 0.11 14.05 13.29
N PHE A 610 0.74 14.52 12.22
CA PHE A 610 2.10 14.12 11.90
C PHE A 610 3.16 14.83 12.77
N GLU A 611 2.95 16.07 13.17
CA GLU A 611 3.81 16.77 14.12
C GLU A 611 3.83 16.08 15.49
N VAL A 612 2.69 15.59 15.96
CA VAL A 612 2.61 14.79 17.19
C VAL A 612 3.33 13.43 17.01
N ALA A 613 3.22 12.82 15.83
CA ALA A 613 3.94 11.59 15.55
C ALA A 613 5.47 11.80 15.45
N GLU A 614 5.92 12.95 14.94
CA GLU A 614 7.34 13.30 14.81
C GLU A 614 8.05 13.44 16.15
N GLN A 615 7.32 13.79 17.21
CA GLN A 615 7.87 13.89 18.58
C GLN A 615 8.20 12.53 19.19
N ARG A 616 7.84 11.42 18.56
CA ARG A 616 8.13 10.07 19.05
C ARG A 616 9.60 9.69 18.80
N PRO A 617 10.19 8.80 19.62
CA PRO A 617 11.49 8.24 19.30
C PRO A 617 11.46 7.56 17.92
N GLY A 618 12.33 8.03 17.00
CA GLY A 618 12.37 7.56 15.61
C GLY A 618 11.48 8.33 14.62
N GLY A 619 10.85 9.45 15.04
CA GLY A 619 10.06 10.32 14.16
C GLY A 619 8.69 9.74 13.73
N ALA A 620 8.04 10.44 12.81
CA ALA A 620 6.75 10.03 12.24
C ALA A 620 6.89 8.83 11.29
N PHE A 621 8.01 8.74 10.58
CA PHE A 621 8.26 7.71 9.56
C PHE A 621 9.43 6.83 9.98
N ARG A 622 9.15 5.55 10.25
CA ARG A 622 10.12 4.56 10.74
C ARG A 622 10.60 3.68 9.60
N PHE A 623 11.52 4.15 8.78
CA PHE A 623 12.10 3.38 7.68
C PHE A 623 13.44 2.71 8.02
N GLY A 624 13.96 2.83 9.24
CA GLY A 624 15.18 2.19 9.70
C GLY A 624 14.90 0.93 10.51
N ALA A 625 15.74 -0.10 10.36
CA ALA A 625 15.75 -1.23 11.28
C ALA A 625 16.14 -0.73 12.67
N VAL A 626 15.23 -0.82 13.64
CA VAL A 626 15.57 -0.69 15.06
C VAL A 626 16.32 -1.97 15.40
N SER A 627 17.65 -1.90 15.55
CA SER A 627 18.41 -2.97 16.19
C SER A 627 17.93 -3.08 17.62
N ASP A 628 17.63 -4.31 18.09
CA ASP A 628 17.21 -4.62 19.46
C ASP A 628 18.23 -4.13 20.53
N ASP A 629 19.42 -3.75 20.14
CA ASP A 629 20.54 -3.35 20.99
C ASP A 629 20.55 -1.86 21.37
N GLY A 630 19.53 -1.08 20.97
CA GLY A 630 19.42 0.34 21.33
C GLY A 630 20.49 1.26 20.70
N HIS A 631 21.37 0.73 19.87
CA HIS A 631 22.35 1.48 19.10
C HIS A 631 21.86 1.56 17.66
N GLY A 632 21.16 2.65 17.35
CA GLY A 632 20.61 2.89 16.02
C GLY A 632 21.67 2.76 14.94
N ALA A 633 21.45 1.86 13.99
CA ALA A 633 22.14 1.92 12.72
C ALA A 633 21.85 3.28 12.09
N GLY A 634 22.88 4.08 11.96
CA GLY A 634 23.06 5.41 11.41
C GLY A 634 21.83 6.27 11.15
N ALA A 635 21.88 7.47 11.65
CA ALA A 635 20.92 8.59 11.47
C ALA A 635 20.57 8.95 9.99
N ALA A 636 21.01 8.16 9.02
CA ALA A 636 20.91 8.44 7.58
C ALA A 636 19.56 8.08 6.94
N ALA A 637 18.66 7.39 7.64
CA ALA A 637 17.42 6.90 7.06
C ALA A 637 16.13 7.54 7.61
N SER A 638 16.20 8.60 8.43
CA SER A 638 14.99 9.26 8.90
C SER A 638 14.50 10.29 7.89
N LEU A 639 13.25 10.15 7.46
CA LEU A 639 12.51 11.16 6.72
C LEU A 639 11.80 12.07 7.74
N PRO A 640 12.24 13.32 7.92
CA PRO A 640 11.55 14.24 8.83
C PRO A 640 10.20 14.63 8.23
N PHE A 641 9.19 14.76 9.05
CA PHE A 641 7.93 15.35 8.62
C PHE A 641 8.12 16.86 8.38
N LEU A 642 7.78 17.32 7.18
CA LEU A 642 7.75 18.74 6.83
C LEU A 642 6.29 19.18 6.71
N ALA A 643 5.86 20.11 7.58
CA ALA A 643 4.53 20.67 7.52
C ALA A 643 4.31 21.49 6.25
N VAL A 644 3.15 21.36 5.61
CA VAL A 644 2.80 22.11 4.42
C VAL A 644 1.95 23.33 4.75
N LYS A 645 2.13 24.42 3.99
CA LYS A 645 1.31 25.62 4.07
C LYS A 645 -0.01 25.39 3.36
N ALA A 646 -1.10 25.92 3.89
CA ALA A 646 -2.39 25.88 3.22
C ALA A 646 -2.63 27.20 2.49
N GLN A 647 -2.80 27.11 1.19
CA GLN A 647 -3.37 28.21 0.39
C GLN A 647 -4.80 27.87 -0.05
N GLY A 648 -5.33 26.80 0.42
CA GLY A 648 -6.50 26.05 0.14
C GLY A 648 -7.75 26.78 -0.36
N ARG A 649 -8.77 25.99 -0.57
CA ARG A 649 -10.07 26.48 -1.01
C ARG A 649 -10.61 27.53 -0.04
N LYS A 650 -11.30 28.52 -0.56
CA LYS A 650 -11.94 29.59 0.21
C LYS A 650 -13.21 29.10 0.90
N GLU A 651 -13.80 28.00 0.42
CA GLU A 651 -14.97 27.39 1.00
C GLU A 651 -14.64 26.81 2.38
N ILE A 652 -15.54 27.03 3.30
CA ILE A 652 -15.46 26.52 4.66
C ILE A 652 -16.55 25.47 4.84
N TRP A 653 -16.16 24.29 5.33
CA TRP A 653 -17.13 23.28 5.72
C TRP A 653 -17.92 23.72 6.94
N GLN A 654 -19.25 23.76 6.81
CA GLN A 654 -20.17 24.08 7.89
C GLN A 654 -21.13 22.93 8.14
N ASP A 655 -21.43 22.66 9.40
CA ASP A 655 -22.42 21.68 9.83
C ASP A 655 -23.03 22.16 11.15
N THR A 656 -24.34 22.44 11.14
CA THR A 656 -25.09 22.96 12.30
C THR A 656 -25.14 22.00 13.48
N LYS A 657 -24.73 20.73 13.31
CA LYS A 657 -24.49 19.78 14.40
C LYS A 657 -23.48 20.31 15.42
N TYR A 658 -22.55 21.14 14.98
CA TYR A 658 -21.50 21.70 15.81
C TYR A 658 -21.82 23.15 16.24
N PRO A 659 -21.45 23.57 17.47
CA PRO A 659 -21.69 24.93 17.95
C PRO A 659 -21.10 25.97 17.00
N GLY A 660 -21.92 26.94 16.60
CA GLY A 660 -21.50 27.98 15.67
C GLY A 660 -21.29 27.51 14.22
N GLY A 661 -21.71 26.29 13.87
CA GLY A 661 -21.61 25.74 12.52
C GLY A 661 -20.18 25.31 12.11
N ALA A 662 -19.15 25.60 12.90
CA ALA A 662 -17.78 25.25 12.60
C ALA A 662 -17.49 23.79 12.94
N ALA A 663 -17.54 22.93 11.91
CA ALA A 663 -17.23 21.51 12.06
C ALA A 663 -15.73 21.27 12.08
N PRO A 664 -15.23 20.32 12.91
CA PRO A 664 -13.82 19.94 12.88
C PRO A 664 -13.48 19.25 11.54
N ALA A 665 -12.28 19.51 11.04
CA ALA A 665 -11.83 18.95 9.76
C ALA A 665 -11.56 17.44 9.83
N LEU A 666 -11.21 16.93 11.01
CA LEU A 666 -10.95 15.51 11.27
C LEU A 666 -11.74 15.07 12.50
N VAL A 667 -12.55 14.02 12.35
CA VAL A 667 -13.31 13.40 13.42
C VAL A 667 -12.94 11.94 13.53
N ALA A 668 -12.48 11.52 14.72
CA ALA A 668 -12.18 10.13 15.01
C ALA A 668 -13.30 9.51 15.84
N TRP A 669 -13.78 8.34 15.41
CA TRP A 669 -14.79 7.59 16.11
C TRP A 669 -14.19 6.34 16.72
N THR A 670 -14.29 6.21 18.03
CA THR A 670 -13.80 5.05 18.78
C THR A 670 -14.93 4.10 19.12
N MET A 671 -14.61 2.80 19.20
CA MET A 671 -15.58 1.80 19.65
C MET A 671 -15.90 2.04 21.13
N PRO A 672 -17.19 2.08 21.54
CA PRO A 672 -17.55 2.21 22.93
C PRO A 672 -17.00 1.04 23.78
N GLU A 673 -16.55 1.32 25.00
CA GLU A 673 -16.04 0.30 25.93
C GLU A 673 -17.12 -0.71 26.36
N ASP A 674 -18.39 -0.30 26.35
CA ASP A 674 -19.56 -1.11 26.67
C ASP A 674 -20.04 -1.99 25.49
N ALA A 675 -19.17 -2.28 24.53
CA ALA A 675 -19.51 -3.08 23.36
C ALA A 675 -20.15 -4.45 23.68
N GLY A 676 -20.30 -4.80 24.94
CA GLY A 676 -21.12 -5.90 25.46
C GLY A 676 -20.77 -7.25 24.85
N ASN A 677 -21.75 -7.93 24.28
CA ASN A 677 -21.63 -9.26 23.68
C ASN A 677 -20.75 -9.35 22.44
N ARG A 678 -20.08 -8.26 22.03
CA ARG A 678 -19.20 -8.20 20.85
C ARG A 678 -17.76 -8.57 21.15
N LEU A 679 -17.39 -8.70 22.45
CA LEU A 679 -16.05 -9.09 22.86
C LEU A 679 -15.85 -10.60 22.69
N ASN A 680 -14.73 -10.97 22.11
CA ASN A 680 -14.28 -12.37 22.10
C ASN A 680 -13.87 -12.76 23.52
N ALA A 681 -14.53 -13.76 24.08
CA ALA A 681 -14.31 -14.22 25.46
C ALA A 681 -12.86 -14.66 25.76
N LYS A 682 -12.09 -15.05 24.72
CA LYS A 682 -10.69 -15.49 24.87
C LYS A 682 -9.68 -14.35 24.80
N THR A 683 -9.94 -13.34 23.96
CA THR A 683 -8.96 -12.26 23.68
C THR A 683 -9.32 -10.95 24.34
N GLY A 684 -10.55 -10.77 24.83
CA GLY A 684 -11.05 -9.49 25.35
C GLY A 684 -11.23 -8.41 24.28
N HIS A 685 -11.03 -8.73 23.00
CA HIS A 685 -11.14 -7.80 21.88
C HIS A 685 -12.43 -8.02 21.08
N VAL A 686 -12.90 -6.96 20.43
CA VAL A 686 -14.03 -7.05 19.49
C VAL A 686 -13.64 -7.89 18.28
N SER A 687 -14.49 -8.80 17.84
CA SER A 687 -14.23 -9.57 16.63
C SER A 687 -14.23 -8.68 15.39
N LYS A 688 -13.39 -8.99 14.39
CA LYS A 688 -13.30 -8.21 13.14
C LYS A 688 -14.67 -8.06 12.47
N GLY A 689 -15.49 -9.11 12.46
CA GLY A 689 -16.83 -9.06 11.86
C GLY A 689 -17.79 -8.12 12.58
N ALA A 690 -17.78 -8.12 13.92
CA ALA A 690 -18.60 -7.21 14.73
C ALA A 690 -18.15 -5.75 14.58
N TYR A 691 -16.85 -5.52 14.53
CA TYR A 691 -16.24 -4.22 14.25
C TYR A 691 -16.68 -3.68 12.88
N THR A 692 -16.51 -4.46 11.81
CA THR A 692 -16.91 -4.07 10.46
C THR A 692 -18.39 -3.76 10.35
N ALA A 693 -19.26 -4.59 10.92
CA ALA A 693 -20.70 -4.36 10.90
C ALA A 693 -21.10 -3.06 11.65
N HIS A 694 -20.50 -2.84 12.83
CA HIS A 694 -20.76 -1.64 13.62
C HIS A 694 -20.41 -0.36 12.86
N TYR A 695 -19.17 -0.29 12.32
CA TYR A 695 -18.75 0.92 11.63
C TYR A 695 -19.42 1.11 10.26
N ALA A 696 -19.83 0.04 9.59
CA ALA A 696 -20.66 0.16 8.40
C ALA A 696 -21.99 0.85 8.68
N GLU A 697 -22.65 0.48 9.79
CA GLU A 697 -23.90 1.13 10.22
C GLU A 697 -23.69 2.58 10.67
N VAL A 698 -22.62 2.85 11.43
CA VAL A 698 -22.28 4.20 11.90
C VAL A 698 -21.99 5.12 10.71
N THR A 699 -21.19 4.65 9.73
CA THR A 699 -20.88 5.37 8.50
C THR A 699 -22.16 5.67 7.70
N ALA A 700 -23.04 4.67 7.52
CA ALA A 700 -24.27 4.84 6.75
C ALA A 700 -25.22 5.86 7.42
N ARG A 701 -25.36 5.83 8.75
CA ARG A 701 -26.16 6.79 9.51
C ARG A 701 -25.62 8.21 9.40
N GLU A 702 -24.30 8.40 9.51
CA GLU A 702 -23.70 9.72 9.39
C GLU A 702 -23.82 10.27 7.96
N ILE A 703 -23.65 9.45 6.93
CA ILE A 703 -23.87 9.86 5.54
C ILE A 703 -25.36 10.25 5.34
N ALA A 704 -26.30 9.47 5.84
CA ALA A 704 -27.72 9.80 5.76
C ALA A 704 -28.03 11.15 6.42
N ARG A 705 -27.48 11.38 7.62
CA ARG A 705 -27.59 12.66 8.33
C ARG A 705 -27.03 13.83 7.53
N LEU A 706 -25.82 13.66 6.96
CA LEU A 706 -25.14 14.70 6.18
C LEU A 706 -25.94 15.06 4.92
N LEU A 707 -26.46 14.06 4.20
CA LEU A 707 -27.26 14.29 3.00
C LEU A 707 -28.61 14.99 3.32
N GLN A 708 -29.23 14.60 4.42
CA GLN A 708 -30.46 15.28 4.88
C GLN A 708 -30.16 16.72 5.29
N ALA A 709 -29.13 16.93 6.13
CA ALA A 709 -28.70 18.27 6.53
C ALA A 709 -28.25 19.13 5.35
N GLY A 710 -27.65 18.51 4.33
CA GLY A 710 -27.28 19.17 3.07
C GLY A 710 -28.52 19.65 2.29
N ALA A 711 -29.54 18.80 2.17
CA ALA A 711 -30.80 19.15 1.52
C ALA A 711 -31.56 20.27 2.25
N GLU A 712 -31.41 20.34 3.58
CA GLU A 712 -31.98 21.38 4.43
C GLU A 712 -31.13 22.67 4.53
N GLY A 713 -29.95 22.72 3.86
CA GLY A 713 -29.03 23.84 3.92
C GLY A 713 -28.27 23.98 5.27
N GLN A 714 -28.27 22.92 6.08
CA GLN A 714 -27.68 22.89 7.42
C GLN A 714 -26.25 22.32 7.43
N ALA A 715 -25.82 21.58 6.39
CA ALA A 715 -24.47 21.07 6.20
C ALA A 715 -24.02 21.26 4.75
N GLY A 716 -22.82 21.77 4.56
CA GLY A 716 -22.27 22.00 3.23
C GLY A 716 -21.07 22.91 3.21
N PHE A 717 -20.75 23.39 2.03
CA PHE A 717 -19.64 24.30 1.79
C PHE A 717 -20.14 25.75 1.70
N ALA A 718 -19.68 26.58 2.62
CA ALA A 718 -19.96 27.99 2.66
C ALA A 718 -18.89 28.77 1.89
N SER A 719 -19.27 29.44 0.82
CA SER A 719 -18.39 30.37 0.09
C SER A 719 -18.29 31.72 0.80
N PRO A 720 -17.10 32.35 0.86
CA PRO A 720 -16.99 33.72 1.34
C PRO A 720 -17.76 34.64 0.38
N VAL A 721 -18.58 35.55 0.94
CA VAL A 721 -19.30 36.56 0.16
C VAL A 721 -18.27 37.45 -0.53
N HIS A 722 -18.44 37.67 -1.83
CA HIS A 722 -17.60 38.61 -2.57
C HIS A 722 -17.89 40.05 -2.08
N PRO A 723 -16.89 40.91 -1.87
CA PRO A 723 -17.10 42.27 -1.38
C PRO A 723 -18.01 43.13 -2.26
N ASP A 724 -18.18 42.76 -3.56
CA ASP A 724 -18.96 43.49 -4.55
C ASP A 724 -20.42 43.00 -4.70
N GLU A 725 -20.80 41.88 -4.05
CA GLU A 725 -22.20 41.43 -3.99
C GLU A 725 -22.92 42.05 -2.80
N GLN A 726 -23.63 43.15 -3.03
CA GLN A 726 -24.53 43.68 -2.02
C GLN A 726 -25.66 42.67 -1.78
N PRO A 727 -25.87 42.23 -0.54
CA PRO A 727 -26.98 41.34 -0.24
C PRO A 727 -28.30 42.06 -0.44
N VAL A 728 -29.07 41.63 -1.41
CA VAL A 728 -30.46 42.04 -1.56
C VAL A 728 -31.24 41.35 -0.43
N HIS A 729 -31.55 42.11 0.64
CA HIS A 729 -32.23 41.70 1.86
C HIS A 729 -31.40 40.91 2.87
N ALA A 730 -30.57 41.60 3.63
CA ALA A 730 -29.97 41.09 4.86
C ALA A 730 -30.90 41.41 6.06
N GLY A 731 -31.50 40.36 6.59
CA GLY A 731 -31.86 40.32 8.01
C GLY A 731 -30.58 40.06 8.79
N GLU A 732 -30.43 40.60 9.99
CA GLU A 732 -29.27 40.48 10.87
C GLU A 732 -28.87 39.00 11.09
N GLY A 733 -27.87 38.51 10.37
CA GLY A 733 -27.29 37.19 10.48
C GLY A 733 -26.44 36.90 9.22
N ASP A 734 -25.18 36.65 9.41
CA ASP A 734 -24.13 36.38 8.40
C ASP A 734 -24.63 35.35 7.35
N SER A 735 -25.24 35.84 6.25
CA SER A 735 -25.90 34.98 5.24
C SER A 735 -24.89 34.54 4.21
N ARG A 736 -24.00 33.60 4.59
CA ARG A 736 -23.22 32.85 3.63
C ARG A 736 -24.11 31.84 2.92
N SER A 737 -24.07 31.79 1.58
CA SER A 737 -24.75 30.72 0.86
C SER A 737 -24.04 29.41 1.09
N ILE A 738 -24.74 28.45 1.72
CA ILE A 738 -24.23 27.10 1.91
C ILE A 738 -24.60 26.25 0.69
N SER A 739 -23.62 25.78 -0.05
CA SER A 739 -23.82 24.70 -1.03
C SER A 739 -23.97 23.39 -0.29
N GLY A 740 -25.20 22.85 -0.22
CA GLY A 740 -25.49 21.62 0.51
C GLY A 740 -24.70 20.41 -0.02
N VAL A 741 -24.25 19.55 0.90
CA VAL A 741 -23.51 18.35 0.56
C VAL A 741 -24.38 17.36 -0.24
N ARG A 742 -23.82 16.80 -1.31
CA ARG A 742 -24.47 15.84 -2.21
C ARG A 742 -23.77 14.48 -2.15
N PRO A 743 -24.39 13.39 -2.63
CA PRO A 743 -23.75 12.08 -2.67
C PRO A 743 -22.39 12.07 -3.41
N ALA A 744 -22.24 12.88 -4.46
CA ALA A 744 -21.00 13.02 -5.23
C ALA A 744 -19.83 13.63 -4.43
N ASP A 745 -20.14 14.33 -3.32
CA ASP A 745 -19.15 14.99 -2.48
C ASP A 745 -18.61 14.04 -1.36
N ILE A 746 -19.12 12.80 -1.29
CA ILE A 746 -18.81 11.84 -0.22
C ILE A 746 -18.12 10.61 -0.81
N ALA A 747 -16.94 10.27 -0.27
CA ALA A 747 -16.24 9.03 -0.57
C ALA A 747 -15.99 8.23 0.72
N VAL A 748 -16.12 6.90 0.63
CA VAL A 748 -15.80 5.97 1.72
C VAL A 748 -14.61 5.10 1.31
N LEU A 749 -13.49 5.22 2.02
CA LEU A 749 -12.31 4.38 1.81
C LEU A 749 -12.38 3.16 2.72
N VAL A 750 -12.10 1.99 2.17
CA VAL A 750 -12.12 0.69 2.87
C VAL A 750 -10.88 -0.13 2.51
N ASN A 751 -10.48 -1.05 3.39
CA ASN A 751 -9.30 -1.90 3.17
C ASN A 751 -9.59 -3.15 2.33
N SER A 752 -10.86 -3.52 2.15
CA SER A 752 -11.22 -4.76 1.46
C SER A 752 -12.62 -4.71 0.87
N GLY A 753 -12.86 -5.52 -0.17
CA GLY A 753 -14.18 -5.69 -0.77
C GLY A 753 -15.26 -6.14 0.24
N ARG A 754 -14.90 -6.94 1.26
CA ARG A 754 -15.85 -7.34 2.32
C ARG A 754 -16.31 -6.15 3.16
N GLU A 755 -15.44 -5.20 3.43
CA GLU A 755 -15.79 -3.95 4.13
C GLU A 755 -16.64 -3.07 3.23
N ALA A 756 -16.32 -2.99 1.92
CA ALA A 756 -17.14 -2.30 0.94
C ALA A 756 -18.57 -2.85 0.90
N ASP A 757 -18.73 -4.16 0.85
CA ASP A 757 -20.03 -4.81 0.85
C ASP A 757 -20.84 -4.54 2.12
N ALA A 758 -20.18 -4.53 3.29
CA ALA A 758 -20.83 -4.20 4.55
C ALA A 758 -21.36 -2.75 4.55
N VAL A 759 -20.54 -1.80 4.09
CA VAL A 759 -20.94 -0.38 3.98
C VAL A 759 -22.05 -0.20 2.94
N ARG A 760 -21.93 -0.81 1.76
CA ARG A 760 -22.96 -0.76 0.71
C ARG A 760 -24.31 -1.31 1.19
N LYS A 761 -24.27 -2.43 1.93
CA LYS A 761 -25.48 -3.03 2.53
C LYS A 761 -26.13 -2.08 3.55
N ALA A 762 -25.32 -1.45 4.40
CA ALA A 762 -25.80 -0.48 5.39
C ALA A 762 -26.37 0.78 4.74
N LEU A 763 -25.73 1.33 3.69
CA LEU A 763 -26.22 2.47 2.91
C LEU A 763 -27.54 2.15 2.20
N ARG A 764 -27.65 0.95 1.59
CA ARG A 764 -28.89 0.51 0.95
C ARG A 764 -30.07 0.41 1.95
N ALA A 765 -29.78 -0.03 3.19
CA ALA A 765 -30.78 -0.06 4.26
C ALA A 765 -31.28 1.34 4.64
N GLN A 766 -30.48 2.39 4.38
CA GLN A 766 -30.85 3.81 4.54
C GLN A 766 -31.43 4.41 3.25
N GLY A 767 -31.65 3.62 2.19
CA GLY A 767 -32.14 4.12 0.90
C GLY A 767 -31.10 4.88 0.06
N ILE A 768 -29.81 4.82 0.42
CA ILE A 768 -28.72 5.54 -0.24
C ILE A 768 -28.04 4.63 -1.27
N ARG A 769 -27.98 5.09 -2.51
CA ARG A 769 -27.23 4.41 -3.59
C ARG A 769 -25.75 4.70 -3.46
N SER A 770 -24.92 3.69 -3.72
CA SER A 770 -23.47 3.80 -3.69
C SER A 770 -22.85 3.00 -4.83
N VAL A 771 -21.71 3.48 -5.33
CA VAL A 771 -20.91 2.80 -6.34
C VAL A 771 -19.61 2.33 -5.67
N TYR A 772 -19.21 1.10 -5.94
CA TYR A 772 -17.91 0.57 -5.55
C TYR A 772 -16.98 0.68 -6.76
N LEU A 773 -15.93 1.47 -6.61
CA LEU A 773 -14.91 1.64 -7.63
C LEU A 773 -13.79 0.64 -7.34
N SER A 774 -13.79 -0.48 -8.05
CA SER A 774 -12.72 -1.48 -8.03
C SER A 774 -12.39 -1.84 -9.47
N GLU A 775 -11.11 -1.77 -9.81
CA GLU A 775 -10.60 -2.21 -11.10
C GLU A 775 -10.40 -3.73 -11.15
N ASP A 776 -10.39 -4.43 -10.00
CA ASP A 776 -10.04 -5.84 -9.87
C ASP A 776 -11.25 -6.78 -9.79
N GLU A 777 -12.50 -6.30 -9.88
CA GLU A 777 -13.66 -7.19 -9.91
C GLU A 777 -13.77 -7.87 -11.26
N SER A 778 -13.31 -9.12 -11.33
CA SER A 778 -13.55 -9.97 -12.49
C SER A 778 -15.04 -10.17 -12.70
N VAL A 779 -15.52 -9.90 -13.91
CA VAL A 779 -16.92 -10.16 -14.31
C VAL A 779 -17.29 -11.64 -14.10
N TYR A 780 -16.30 -12.53 -14.14
CA TYR A 780 -16.48 -13.96 -13.86
C TYR A 780 -16.77 -14.29 -12.40
N ALA A 781 -16.52 -13.36 -11.47
CA ALA A 781 -16.89 -13.48 -10.06
C ALA A 781 -18.34 -13.05 -9.79
N SER A 782 -19.03 -12.51 -10.79
CA SER A 782 -20.40 -12.03 -10.66
C SER A 782 -21.38 -13.16 -10.26
N PRO A 783 -22.35 -12.88 -9.39
CA PRO A 783 -23.39 -13.85 -8.99
C PRO A 783 -24.20 -14.42 -10.16
N VAL A 784 -24.21 -13.77 -11.32
CA VAL A 784 -24.95 -14.24 -12.51
C VAL A 784 -24.21 -15.35 -13.27
N VAL A 785 -22.89 -15.49 -13.06
CA VAL A 785 -22.06 -16.47 -13.79
C VAL A 785 -22.55 -17.92 -13.66
N PRO A 786 -22.83 -18.43 -12.44
CA PRO A 786 -23.31 -19.81 -12.30
C PRO A 786 -24.66 -20.04 -12.99
N ALA A 787 -25.53 -19.03 -13.04
CA ALA A 787 -26.81 -19.13 -13.71
C ALA A 787 -26.64 -19.09 -15.24
N LEU A 788 -25.80 -18.18 -15.77
CA LEU A 788 -25.48 -18.12 -17.19
C LEU A 788 -24.82 -19.42 -17.66
N LEU A 789 -23.88 -19.97 -16.89
CA LEU A 789 -23.25 -21.26 -17.22
C LEU A 789 -24.27 -22.38 -17.35
N ARG A 790 -25.22 -22.47 -16.40
CA ARG A 790 -26.31 -23.48 -16.48
C ARG A 790 -27.19 -23.28 -17.71
N TRP A 791 -27.47 -22.02 -18.06
CA TRP A 791 -28.22 -21.71 -19.27
C TRP A 791 -27.50 -22.20 -20.54
N LEU A 792 -26.22 -21.88 -20.66
CA LEU A 792 -25.40 -22.31 -21.80
C LEU A 792 -25.25 -23.83 -21.86
N GLN A 793 -25.08 -24.53 -20.75
CA GLN A 793 -25.03 -25.98 -20.68
C GLN A 793 -26.36 -26.62 -21.13
N ALA A 794 -27.48 -26.06 -20.70
CA ALA A 794 -28.79 -26.56 -21.15
C ALA A 794 -29.06 -26.28 -22.63
N ALA A 795 -28.60 -25.13 -23.16
CA ALA A 795 -28.67 -24.83 -24.58
C ALA A 795 -27.75 -25.72 -25.42
N ALA A 796 -26.58 -26.11 -24.91
CA ALA A 796 -25.68 -27.05 -25.57
C ALA A 796 -26.30 -28.45 -25.67
N GLU A 797 -26.97 -28.92 -24.62
CA GLU A 797 -27.57 -30.27 -24.52
C GLU A 797 -29.07 -30.20 -24.11
N PRO A 798 -29.98 -29.72 -24.99
CA PRO A 798 -31.39 -29.53 -24.64
C PRO A 798 -32.13 -30.83 -24.29
N ALA A 799 -31.66 -31.98 -24.80
CA ALA A 799 -32.22 -33.30 -24.49
C ALA A 799 -31.89 -33.79 -23.06
N SER A 800 -30.91 -33.14 -22.36
CA SER A 800 -30.56 -33.49 -20.99
C SER A 800 -31.55 -32.88 -20.01
N GLY A 801 -32.52 -33.63 -19.53
CA GLY A 801 -33.51 -33.16 -18.57
C GLY A 801 -32.88 -32.68 -17.23
N ARG A 802 -31.71 -33.16 -16.89
CA ARG A 802 -30.96 -32.68 -15.70
C ARG A 802 -30.45 -31.27 -15.90
N LEU A 803 -29.80 -30.99 -17.03
CA LEU A 803 -29.25 -29.66 -17.32
C LEU A 803 -30.36 -28.64 -17.53
N LEU A 804 -31.42 -29.03 -18.22
CA LEU A 804 -32.56 -28.14 -18.44
C LEU A 804 -33.25 -27.77 -17.13
N ARG A 805 -33.50 -28.72 -16.23
CA ARG A 805 -34.06 -28.40 -14.89
C ARG A 805 -33.17 -27.53 -14.09
N ALA A 806 -31.84 -27.77 -14.12
CA ALA A 806 -30.87 -26.91 -13.42
C ALA A 806 -30.86 -25.47 -13.94
N ALA A 807 -31.03 -25.26 -15.24
CA ALA A 807 -31.17 -23.96 -15.88
C ALA A 807 -32.47 -23.24 -15.49
N LEU A 808 -33.60 -23.94 -15.63
CA LEU A 808 -34.94 -23.42 -15.32
C LEU A 808 -35.10 -23.06 -13.82
N GLY A 809 -34.39 -23.76 -12.92
CA GLY A 809 -34.36 -23.49 -11.48
C GLY A 809 -33.49 -22.29 -11.08
N THR A 810 -32.83 -21.62 -12.04
CA THR A 810 -32.03 -20.44 -11.71
C THR A 810 -32.92 -19.19 -11.47
N ALA A 811 -32.43 -18.29 -10.61
CA ALA A 811 -33.08 -17.00 -10.35
C ALA A 811 -33.27 -16.16 -11.64
N LEU A 812 -32.41 -16.35 -12.64
CA LEU A 812 -32.52 -15.68 -13.92
C LEU A 812 -33.76 -16.11 -14.74
N CYS A 813 -34.23 -17.37 -14.64
CA CYS A 813 -35.49 -17.78 -15.25
C CYS A 813 -36.71 -17.20 -14.52
N GLY A 814 -36.60 -16.99 -13.20
CA GLY A 814 -37.67 -16.39 -12.41
C GLY A 814 -38.95 -17.24 -12.30
N LEU A 815 -38.82 -18.54 -12.48
CA LEU A 815 -39.93 -19.47 -12.30
C LEU A 815 -40.21 -19.68 -10.81
N ASP A 816 -41.47 -19.61 -10.42
CA ASP A 816 -41.89 -19.92 -9.06
C ASP A 816 -41.98 -21.44 -8.83
N ALA A 817 -42.17 -21.84 -7.56
CA ALA A 817 -42.23 -23.25 -7.19
C ALA A 817 -43.37 -24.00 -7.89
N LEU A 818 -44.54 -23.35 -8.11
CA LEU A 818 -45.69 -23.93 -8.77
C LEU A 818 -45.40 -24.15 -10.28
N GLN A 819 -44.74 -23.19 -10.90
CA GLN A 819 -44.32 -23.30 -12.30
C GLN A 819 -43.29 -24.41 -12.50
N LEU A 820 -42.32 -24.55 -11.58
CA LEU A 820 -41.35 -25.64 -11.60
C LEU A 820 -42.02 -27.00 -11.36
N GLU A 821 -43.00 -27.07 -10.46
CA GLU A 821 -43.78 -28.30 -10.21
C GLU A 821 -44.58 -28.72 -11.47
N ARG A 822 -45.22 -27.76 -12.15
CA ARG A 822 -45.94 -28.05 -13.43
C ARG A 822 -45.00 -28.66 -14.47
N LEU A 823 -43.76 -28.19 -14.58
CA LEU A 823 -42.78 -28.76 -15.50
C LEU A 823 -42.41 -30.23 -15.18
N VAL A 824 -42.67 -30.70 -13.95
CA VAL A 824 -42.44 -32.10 -13.58
C VAL A 824 -43.63 -32.97 -13.93
N HIS A 825 -44.86 -32.45 -13.89
CA HIS A 825 -46.10 -33.22 -14.02
C HIS A 825 -46.84 -33.03 -15.34
N ASP A 826 -46.47 -31.98 -16.12
CA ASP A 826 -47.10 -31.66 -17.40
C ASP A 826 -46.07 -31.88 -18.54
N GLU A 827 -46.23 -32.95 -19.27
CA GLU A 827 -45.34 -33.38 -20.35
C GLU A 827 -45.34 -32.39 -21.52
N LEU A 828 -46.46 -31.77 -21.86
CA LEU A 828 -46.55 -30.79 -22.94
C LEU A 828 -45.76 -29.52 -22.60
N HIS A 829 -45.89 -29.02 -21.36
CA HIS A 829 -45.10 -27.87 -20.91
C HIS A 829 -43.61 -28.18 -20.86
N TRP A 830 -43.22 -29.42 -20.53
CA TRP A 830 -41.83 -29.84 -20.57
C TRP A 830 -41.29 -29.90 -22.01
N GLU A 831 -42.04 -30.46 -22.92
CA GLU A 831 -41.64 -30.52 -24.35
C GLU A 831 -41.51 -29.13 -24.96
N ASP A 832 -42.41 -28.20 -24.64
CA ASP A 832 -42.27 -26.78 -25.02
C ASP A 832 -40.94 -26.18 -24.58
N ARG A 833 -40.49 -26.45 -23.36
CA ARG A 833 -39.19 -25.97 -22.83
C ARG A 833 -38.03 -26.64 -23.54
N VAL A 834 -38.10 -27.94 -23.81
CA VAL A 834 -37.10 -28.66 -24.62
C VAL A 834 -36.99 -28.04 -26.02
N ALA A 835 -38.13 -27.83 -26.71
CA ALA A 835 -38.14 -27.18 -28.01
C ALA A 835 -37.61 -25.75 -27.98
N GLN A 836 -37.90 -25.00 -26.92
CA GLN A 836 -37.34 -23.64 -26.71
C GLN A 836 -35.82 -23.68 -26.64
N PHE A 837 -35.21 -24.57 -25.84
CA PHE A 837 -33.77 -24.69 -25.71
C PHE A 837 -33.11 -25.31 -26.97
N GLN A 838 -33.82 -26.11 -27.75
CA GLN A 838 -33.34 -26.55 -29.07
C GLN A 838 -33.20 -25.36 -30.04
N ARG A 839 -34.19 -24.43 -30.05
CA ARG A 839 -34.05 -23.17 -30.81
C ARG A 839 -32.87 -22.33 -30.37
N TYR A 840 -32.61 -22.21 -29.03
CA TYR A 840 -31.45 -21.53 -28.55
C TYR A 840 -30.14 -22.16 -29.01
N ARG A 841 -30.03 -23.49 -29.08
CA ARG A 841 -28.88 -24.19 -29.63
C ARG A 841 -28.66 -23.87 -31.12
N GLU A 842 -29.72 -23.77 -31.89
CA GLU A 842 -29.66 -23.42 -33.32
C GLU A 842 -29.20 -21.98 -33.51
N ILE A 843 -29.71 -21.04 -32.73
CA ILE A 843 -29.27 -19.65 -32.71
C ILE A 843 -27.79 -19.58 -32.33
N TRP A 844 -27.37 -20.29 -31.28
CA TRP A 844 -25.98 -20.33 -30.85
C TRP A 844 -25.06 -20.80 -31.98
N ARG A 845 -25.42 -21.90 -32.66
CA ARG A 845 -24.59 -22.46 -33.74
C ARG A 845 -24.48 -21.53 -34.94
N SER A 846 -25.49 -20.75 -35.22
CA SER A 846 -25.56 -19.90 -36.42
C SER A 846 -25.10 -18.45 -36.15
N GLN A 847 -25.29 -17.93 -34.95
CA GLN A 847 -25.11 -16.51 -34.65
C GLN A 847 -24.20 -16.23 -33.42
N GLY A 848 -23.83 -17.25 -32.64
CA GLY A 848 -22.95 -17.12 -31.47
C GLY A 848 -23.69 -16.91 -30.15
N VAL A 849 -22.93 -16.56 -29.10
CA VAL A 849 -23.39 -16.50 -27.68
C VAL A 849 -24.25 -15.28 -27.41
N LEU A 850 -23.89 -14.12 -27.93
CA LEU A 850 -24.59 -12.87 -27.62
C LEU A 850 -26.06 -12.88 -28.04
N PRO A 851 -26.42 -13.33 -29.28
CA PRO A 851 -27.83 -13.47 -29.69
C PRO A 851 -28.63 -14.43 -28.81
N ILE A 852 -28.07 -15.58 -28.46
CA ILE A 852 -28.81 -16.53 -27.59
C ILE A 852 -29.13 -15.92 -26.22
N VAL A 853 -28.15 -15.25 -25.59
CA VAL A 853 -28.40 -14.64 -24.30
C VAL A 853 -29.47 -13.56 -24.41
N ARG A 854 -29.45 -12.73 -25.45
CA ARG A 854 -30.50 -11.72 -25.68
C ARG A 854 -31.90 -12.35 -25.80
N HIS A 855 -32.05 -13.47 -26.52
CA HIS A 855 -33.30 -14.21 -26.59
C HIS A 855 -33.73 -14.74 -25.22
N MET A 856 -32.80 -15.34 -24.46
CA MET A 856 -33.08 -15.81 -23.10
C MET A 856 -33.52 -14.69 -22.17
N LEU A 857 -32.85 -13.52 -22.24
CA LEU A 857 -33.22 -12.35 -21.45
C LEU A 857 -34.64 -11.88 -21.74
N GLN A 858 -35.04 -11.91 -22.99
CA GLN A 858 -36.38 -11.52 -23.45
C GLN A 858 -37.45 -12.54 -23.05
N ASP A 859 -37.22 -13.83 -23.37
CA ASP A 859 -38.21 -14.90 -23.19
C ASP A 859 -38.52 -15.17 -21.70
N PHE A 860 -37.56 -14.95 -20.82
CA PHE A 860 -37.73 -15.07 -19.35
C PHE A 860 -37.95 -13.73 -18.63
N GLY A 861 -38.12 -12.62 -19.36
CA GLY A 861 -38.39 -11.30 -18.77
C GLY A 861 -37.34 -10.89 -17.72
N VAL A 862 -36.07 -11.19 -17.97
CA VAL A 862 -34.97 -10.98 -17.00
C VAL A 862 -34.73 -9.50 -16.72
N VAL A 863 -34.72 -8.68 -17.80
CA VAL A 863 -34.38 -7.25 -17.69
C VAL A 863 -35.31 -6.49 -16.75
N PRO A 864 -36.66 -6.50 -16.94
CA PRO A 864 -37.55 -5.78 -16.05
C PRO A 864 -37.49 -6.30 -14.61
N ARG A 865 -37.29 -7.62 -14.43
CA ARG A 865 -37.21 -8.22 -13.10
C ARG A 865 -35.94 -7.82 -12.36
N LEU A 866 -34.78 -7.84 -13.00
CA LEU A 866 -33.51 -7.39 -12.38
C LEU A 866 -33.57 -5.91 -12.04
N LEU A 867 -34.07 -5.05 -12.93
CA LEU A 867 -34.20 -3.63 -12.68
C LEU A 867 -35.14 -3.34 -11.51
N ALA A 868 -36.25 -4.03 -11.39
CA ALA A 868 -37.19 -3.90 -10.27
C ALA A 868 -36.53 -4.30 -8.92
N GLN A 869 -35.53 -5.15 -8.92
CA GLN A 869 -34.78 -5.61 -7.75
C GLN A 869 -33.51 -4.79 -7.48
N GLY A 870 -33.24 -3.73 -8.25
CA GLY A 870 -31.99 -2.96 -8.15
C GLY A 870 -30.78 -3.74 -8.67
N GLY A 871 -30.96 -4.68 -9.60
CA GLY A 871 -29.94 -5.52 -10.18
C GLY A 871 -29.29 -4.95 -11.45
N GLU A 872 -29.17 -3.63 -11.57
CA GLU A 872 -28.55 -2.94 -12.73
C GLU A 872 -27.14 -3.47 -13.02
N ARG A 873 -26.33 -3.66 -11.99
CA ARG A 873 -24.98 -4.20 -12.11
C ARG A 873 -25.01 -5.65 -12.65
N GLN A 874 -25.90 -6.49 -12.14
CA GLN A 874 -26.03 -7.88 -12.61
C GLN A 874 -26.42 -7.96 -14.08
N LEU A 875 -27.26 -7.02 -14.54
CA LEU A 875 -27.62 -6.91 -15.96
C LEU A 875 -26.42 -6.50 -16.81
N THR A 876 -25.65 -5.50 -16.35
CA THR A 876 -24.43 -5.07 -17.04
C THR A 876 -23.40 -6.20 -17.11
N ASP A 877 -23.15 -6.90 -15.99
CA ASP A 877 -22.24 -8.04 -15.93
C ASP A 877 -22.67 -9.15 -16.91
N LEU A 878 -23.98 -9.44 -16.98
CA LEU A 878 -24.51 -10.47 -17.85
C LEU A 878 -24.34 -10.13 -19.34
N LEU A 879 -24.52 -8.87 -19.72
CA LEU A 879 -24.29 -8.39 -21.09
C LEU A 879 -22.81 -8.42 -21.43
N HIS A 880 -21.95 -7.92 -20.53
CA HIS A 880 -20.51 -7.90 -20.71
C HIS A 880 -19.93 -9.33 -20.82
N LEU A 881 -20.35 -10.27 -19.96
CA LEU A 881 -19.99 -11.69 -20.08
C LEU A 881 -20.40 -12.27 -21.46
N SER A 882 -21.58 -11.89 -21.95
CA SER A 882 -22.07 -12.37 -23.25
C SER A 882 -21.21 -11.83 -24.40
N GLU A 883 -20.73 -10.60 -24.30
CA GLU A 883 -19.80 -9.99 -25.27
C GLU A 883 -18.42 -10.67 -25.23
N LEU A 884 -17.86 -10.89 -24.04
CA LEU A 884 -16.59 -11.60 -23.88
C LEU A 884 -16.66 -13.03 -24.43
N LEU A 885 -17.75 -13.76 -24.15
CA LEU A 885 -17.96 -15.10 -24.67
C LEU A 885 -18.14 -15.10 -26.19
N GLN A 886 -18.78 -14.06 -26.76
CA GLN A 886 -18.91 -13.91 -28.21
C GLN A 886 -17.56 -13.63 -28.88
N GLN A 887 -16.69 -12.85 -28.25
CA GLN A 887 -15.34 -12.55 -28.73
C GLN A 887 -14.43 -13.79 -28.69
N ALA A 888 -14.63 -14.65 -27.69
CA ALA A 888 -13.85 -15.87 -27.52
C ALA A 888 -14.33 -17.05 -28.39
N SER A 889 -15.54 -16.99 -29.00
CA SER A 889 -16.12 -18.03 -29.85
C SER A 889 -15.88 -17.74 -31.32
#